data_1898015717eb3f60e454d16aadc59e38
#
_entry.id   1898015717eb3f60e454d16aadc59e38
#
_cell.length_a   1.000
_cell.length_b   1.000
_cell.length_c   1.000
_cell.angle_alpha   90.00
_cell.angle_beta   90.00
_cell.angle_gamma   90.00
#
_symmetry.space_group_name_H-M   'P 1'
#
loop_
_entity.id
_entity.type
_entity.pdbx_description
1 polymer ?
#
loop_
_entity_poly.entity_id
_entity_poly.type
_entity_poly.pdbx_seq_one_letter_code
_entity_poly.pdbx_strand_id
1 'polypeptide(L)'
;MILLCIWSLFVFSGCSGADTAQVDKLNEKAYASHYTCLDSTRIYAQAALERSEAYGDGRAEALNHLAFVSMARMDYAKVKELIGDMGKVTDNQIELLVADVQMMRLCQRQSHNKDFYVYRERALHRINRIEEEQQLLTPHQRKRMAYAFTEFHIVASTYFYYVGLTDESVAELEAIEHSGYLEQDAVQMMNYLYNVGSGGIIHTGTPAEICQAEFEYLMRCYLMAQQQESVFFVAQSLQGLSEHLQQSVFRDGLIADNLPAIKFVNTDNMPDSLIAGNLAERALELFSRYGDVYQTAGSYRTLAQCYWELQDYPSAIICLNKALTTDTIIQRAPDLVASIREQLSLAYSAIDDKPNSDYNRNIYLDMQEKTRQDRQLEARAEQLGESSELLNGMMLAVILMIVFVVVLLVVFDMMRRKAEKRHPTAGLFQPLEAWKESYAEHVQRQEEAHEEIEEQTKLAELHLLNNKKRNLEQRAKIALVNSITPFIDRIIHEVRQLRQEDDEKRKSERFTYIAELTDKINEYNNVLTNWIRIRQGQLDLRIESFPLQPLFDIVAKGKMSFALKGITLEVADTDVVVKADKTLTLFMINTLADNARKFTSDGGKVRVEALRTQEYVEISVADTGIGMDERQLAHLFDHKPISDEHGVLQEGKSHGFGLMNCKGIIDKYKKTSQLFACCGIHYSNTRRGKSQ
;
A
#
# COMPACT_ATOMS: atom_id res chain seq x y z
N MET A 1 -11.86 54.47 48.17
CA MET A 1 -11.01 53.27 47.97
C MET A 1 -11.64 52.20 47.09
N ILE A 2 -12.92 51.90 47.19
CA ILE A 2 -13.64 50.87 46.40
C ILE A 2 -13.75 51.27 44.90
N LEU A 3 -13.97 52.55 44.59
CA LEU A 3 -14.03 53.07 43.20
C LEU A 3 -12.68 53.04 42.48
N LEU A 4 -11.56 53.15 43.16
CA LEU A 4 -10.21 53.03 42.57
C LEU A 4 -9.84 51.57 42.29
N CYS A 5 -10.30 50.61 43.08
CA CYS A 5 -10.11 49.18 42.81
C CYS A 5 -10.95 48.70 41.62
N ILE A 6 -12.16 49.23 41.40
CA ILE A 6 -13.00 48.90 40.26
C ILE A 6 -12.38 49.47 38.97
N TRP A 7 -11.80 50.65 39.00
CA TRP A 7 -11.13 51.27 37.85
C TRP A 7 -9.81 50.55 37.49
N SER A 8 -9.03 50.06 38.45
CA SER A 8 -7.85 49.25 38.21
C SER A 8 -8.19 47.88 37.61
N LEU A 9 -9.31 47.25 38.01
CA LEU A 9 -9.80 45.99 37.40
C LEU A 9 -10.26 46.17 35.95
N PHE A 10 -10.90 47.32 35.60
CA PHE A 10 -11.31 47.62 34.24
C PHE A 10 -10.12 47.97 33.31
N VAL A 11 -9.07 48.61 33.81
CA VAL A 11 -7.87 48.95 33.02
C VAL A 11 -7.04 47.67 32.74
N PHE A 12 -6.97 46.74 33.71
CA PHE A 12 -6.27 45.46 33.47
C PHE A 12 -7.04 44.53 32.53
N SER A 13 -8.37 44.52 32.54
CA SER A 13 -9.19 43.74 31.62
C SER A 13 -9.13 44.31 30.18
N GLY A 14 -9.00 45.62 30.02
CA GLY A 14 -8.92 46.28 28.71
C GLY A 14 -7.56 46.08 27.98
N CYS A 15 -6.47 46.02 28.75
CA CYS A 15 -5.15 45.75 28.17
C CYS A 15 -4.98 44.30 27.69
N SER A 16 -5.48 43.33 28.47
CA SER A 16 -5.38 41.91 28.06
C SER A 16 -6.19 41.59 26.81
N GLY A 17 -7.37 42.17 26.65
CA GLY A 17 -8.21 41.94 25.46
C GLY A 17 -7.69 42.60 24.18
N ALA A 18 -6.94 43.72 24.28
CA ALA A 18 -6.31 44.36 23.14
C ALA A 18 -5.07 43.56 22.65
N ASP A 19 -4.32 42.95 23.55
CA ASP A 19 -3.16 42.11 23.22
C ASP A 19 -3.58 40.78 22.56
N THR A 20 -4.62 40.10 23.05
CA THR A 20 -5.13 38.87 22.45
C THR A 20 -5.65 39.11 21.03
N ALA A 21 -6.45 40.15 20.80
CA ALA A 21 -6.95 40.49 19.46
C ALA A 21 -5.81 40.81 18.46
N GLN A 22 -4.69 41.36 18.95
CA GLN A 22 -3.53 41.59 18.09
C GLN A 22 -2.78 40.31 17.76
N VAL A 23 -2.68 39.38 18.69
CA VAL A 23 -2.10 38.04 18.45
C VAL A 23 -2.95 37.28 17.42
N ASP A 24 -4.28 37.24 17.60
CA ASP A 24 -5.21 36.58 16.67
C ASP A 24 -5.07 37.18 15.24
N LYS A 25 -5.00 38.51 15.12
CA LYS A 25 -4.80 39.17 13.82
C LYS A 25 -3.44 38.85 13.18
N LEU A 26 -2.40 38.61 13.97
CA LEU A 26 -1.08 38.19 13.44
C LEU A 26 -1.14 36.74 13.00
N ASN A 27 -1.82 35.87 13.72
CA ASN A 27 -2.04 34.46 13.36
C ASN A 27 -2.90 34.35 12.09
N GLU A 28 -3.97 35.15 11.97
CA GLU A 28 -4.76 35.22 10.73
C GLU A 28 -3.90 35.62 9.52
N LYS A 29 -2.99 36.59 9.68
CA LYS A 29 -2.04 36.98 8.61
C LYS A 29 -1.04 35.89 8.32
N ALA A 30 -0.56 35.20 9.35
CA ALA A 30 0.31 34.04 9.17
C ALA A 30 -0.38 32.96 8.35
N TYR A 31 -1.63 32.60 8.68
CA TYR A 31 -2.43 31.64 7.93
C TYR A 31 -2.68 32.10 6.48
N ALA A 32 -3.09 33.33 6.26
CA ALA A 32 -3.31 33.87 4.91
C ALA A 32 -2.05 33.83 4.04
N SER A 33 -0.87 33.80 4.65
CA SER A 33 0.42 33.73 3.95
C SER A 33 0.93 32.31 3.72
N HIS A 34 0.29 31.25 4.33
CA HIS A 34 0.76 29.88 4.28
C HIS A 34 1.13 29.42 2.86
N TYR A 35 0.24 29.63 1.93
CA TYR A 35 0.37 29.10 0.56
C TYR A 35 0.75 30.17 -0.47
N THR A 36 1.12 31.37 0.03
CA THR A 36 1.59 32.50 -0.79
C THR A 36 3.07 32.76 -0.57
N CYS A 37 3.52 32.86 0.70
CA CYS A 37 4.90 33.18 1.05
C CYS A 37 5.28 32.64 2.43
N LEU A 38 6.16 31.64 2.48
CA LEU A 38 6.63 31.02 3.74
C LEU A 38 7.36 32.00 4.66
N ASP A 39 8.11 32.96 4.11
CA ASP A 39 8.80 33.96 4.94
C ASP A 39 7.84 34.93 5.61
N SER A 40 6.76 35.34 4.93
CA SER A 40 5.70 36.14 5.53
C SER A 40 4.99 35.38 6.64
N THR A 41 4.66 34.10 6.41
CA THR A 41 4.10 33.21 7.45
C THR A 41 4.99 33.19 8.67
N ARG A 42 6.30 32.96 8.49
CA ARG A 42 7.28 32.93 9.58
C ARG A 42 7.34 34.25 10.34
N ILE A 43 7.38 35.38 9.64
CA ILE A 43 7.47 36.70 10.25
C ILE A 43 6.23 36.99 11.12
N TYR A 44 5.03 36.76 10.58
CA TYR A 44 3.79 37.01 11.31
C TYR A 44 3.62 36.05 12.49
N ALA A 45 3.92 34.76 12.31
CA ALA A 45 3.85 33.77 13.37
C ALA A 45 4.85 34.05 14.50
N GLN A 46 6.09 34.48 14.15
CA GLN A 46 7.09 34.86 15.14
C GLN A 46 6.64 36.10 15.93
N ALA A 47 6.07 37.11 15.28
CA ALA A 47 5.54 38.31 15.93
C ALA A 47 4.32 37.98 16.83
N ALA A 48 3.50 37.01 16.45
CA ALA A 48 2.40 36.50 17.29
C ALA A 48 2.94 35.77 18.53
N LEU A 49 3.94 34.91 18.34
CA LEU A 49 4.59 34.14 19.41
C LEU A 49 5.20 35.05 20.48
N GLU A 50 5.90 36.11 20.06
CA GLU A 50 6.53 37.08 20.96
C GLU A 50 5.53 37.86 21.84
N ARG A 51 4.28 38.03 21.36
CA ARG A 51 3.22 38.77 22.02
C ARG A 51 2.23 37.91 22.79
N SER A 52 2.35 36.58 22.67
CA SER A 52 1.37 35.64 23.23
C SER A 52 1.75 35.01 24.57
N GLU A 53 2.70 35.62 25.32
CA GLU A 53 3.22 35.02 26.55
C GLU A 53 2.12 34.69 27.57
N ALA A 54 1.09 35.53 27.68
CA ALA A 54 -0.07 35.32 28.57
C ALA A 54 -1.31 34.75 27.86
N TYR A 55 -1.21 34.39 26.58
CA TYR A 55 -2.32 33.90 25.76
C TYR A 55 -1.98 32.55 25.13
N GLY A 56 -2.25 31.44 25.84
CA GLY A 56 -1.87 30.10 25.48
C GLY A 56 -2.40 29.65 24.11
N ASP A 57 -3.67 29.95 23.78
CA ASP A 57 -4.27 29.56 22.50
C ASP A 57 -3.61 30.25 21.31
N GLY A 58 -3.47 31.56 21.36
CA GLY A 58 -2.78 32.32 20.30
C GLY A 58 -1.30 31.95 20.18
N ARG A 59 -0.65 31.55 21.30
CA ARG A 59 0.70 31.01 21.32
C ARG A 59 0.78 29.67 20.60
N ALA A 60 -0.16 28.77 20.86
CA ALA A 60 -0.23 27.46 20.22
C ALA A 60 -0.46 27.57 18.72
N GLU A 61 -1.37 28.47 18.31
CA GLU A 61 -1.61 28.76 16.89
C GLU A 61 -0.33 29.27 16.20
N ALA A 62 0.39 30.22 16.83
CA ALA A 62 1.66 30.72 16.30
C ALA A 62 2.73 29.62 16.17
N LEU A 63 2.83 28.72 17.14
CA LEU A 63 3.73 27.57 17.09
C LEU A 63 3.37 26.61 15.94
N ASN A 64 2.07 26.39 15.73
CA ASN A 64 1.58 25.57 14.60
C ASN A 64 1.94 26.20 13.26
N HIS A 65 1.86 27.51 13.10
CA HIS A 65 2.29 28.20 11.89
C HIS A 65 3.81 28.11 11.67
N LEU A 66 4.62 28.22 12.71
CA LEU A 66 6.08 28.03 12.62
C LEU A 66 6.44 26.57 12.30
N ALA A 67 5.70 25.62 12.83
CA ALA A 67 5.85 24.19 12.50
C ALA A 67 5.53 23.93 11.04
N PHE A 68 4.48 24.53 10.46
CA PHE A 68 4.15 24.46 9.04
C PHE A 68 5.32 24.94 8.16
N VAL A 69 5.93 26.09 8.47
CA VAL A 69 7.10 26.60 7.75
C VAL A 69 8.29 25.65 7.86
N SER A 70 8.53 25.12 9.07
CA SER A 70 9.63 24.17 9.31
C SER A 70 9.39 22.84 8.56
N MET A 71 8.13 22.41 8.42
CA MET A 71 7.74 21.24 7.63
C MET A 71 8.05 21.41 6.14
N ALA A 72 7.67 22.54 5.55
CA ALA A 72 7.96 22.86 4.15
C ALA A 72 9.47 22.90 3.86
N ARG A 73 10.25 23.37 4.82
CA ARG A 73 11.74 23.40 4.76
C ARG A 73 12.40 22.10 5.19
N MET A 74 11.64 21.07 5.51
CA MET A 74 12.11 19.77 5.99
C MET A 74 12.99 19.84 7.26
N ASP A 75 12.84 20.89 8.07
CA ASP A 75 13.47 20.97 9.40
C ASP A 75 12.62 20.23 10.44
N TYR A 76 12.62 18.91 10.33
CA TYR A 76 11.79 18.00 11.14
C TYR A 76 12.14 18.02 12.63
N ALA A 77 13.41 18.32 12.97
CA ALA A 77 13.80 18.49 14.36
C ALA A 77 13.12 19.72 14.99
N LYS A 78 13.06 20.82 14.22
CA LYS A 78 12.39 22.04 14.64
C LYS A 78 10.87 21.88 14.74
N VAL A 79 10.26 21.10 13.84
CA VAL A 79 8.83 20.74 13.96
C VAL A 79 8.55 20.07 15.31
N LYS A 80 9.32 19.03 15.65
CA LYS A 80 9.16 18.32 16.93
C LYS A 80 9.39 19.23 18.15
N GLU A 81 10.36 20.14 18.07
CA GLU A 81 10.62 21.12 19.12
C GLU A 81 9.42 22.06 19.35
N LEU A 82 8.84 22.56 18.24
CA LEU A 82 7.76 23.55 18.30
C LEU A 82 6.44 22.98 18.81
N ILE A 83 6.07 21.76 18.41
CA ILE A 83 4.75 21.18 18.67
C ILE A 83 4.75 19.92 19.51
N GLY A 84 5.91 19.35 19.85
CA GLY A 84 5.99 18.09 20.59
C GLY A 84 5.38 18.14 22.00
N ASP A 85 5.44 19.30 22.65
CA ASP A 85 4.91 19.54 24.01
C ASP A 85 3.71 20.51 24.02
N MET A 86 2.93 20.56 22.93
CA MET A 86 1.83 21.52 22.76
C MET A 86 0.81 21.50 23.91
N GLY A 87 0.55 20.36 24.52
CA GLY A 87 -0.34 20.22 25.67
C GLY A 87 0.14 20.93 26.94
N LYS A 88 1.40 21.40 27.01
CA LYS A 88 1.90 22.27 28.09
C LYS A 88 1.63 23.74 27.81
N VAL A 89 1.30 24.10 26.58
CA VAL A 89 1.08 25.47 26.12
C VAL A 89 -0.39 25.83 26.17
N THR A 90 -1.27 24.89 25.76
CA THR A 90 -2.72 25.10 25.69
C THR A 90 -3.49 23.80 25.95
N ASP A 91 -4.76 23.94 26.37
CA ASP A 91 -5.77 22.88 26.41
C ASP A 91 -6.78 22.96 25.23
N ASN A 92 -6.61 23.93 24.34
CA ASN A 92 -7.41 24.11 23.13
C ASN A 92 -7.32 22.90 22.22
N GLN A 93 -8.41 22.16 22.10
CA GLN A 93 -8.45 20.91 21.34
C GLN A 93 -8.20 21.10 19.84
N ILE A 94 -8.56 22.27 19.27
CA ILE A 94 -8.34 22.58 17.85
C ILE A 94 -6.84 22.75 17.57
N GLU A 95 -6.12 23.51 18.37
CA GLU A 95 -4.68 23.70 18.17
C GLU A 95 -3.88 22.43 18.46
N LEU A 96 -4.35 21.62 19.42
CA LEU A 96 -3.80 20.28 19.65
C LEU A 96 -4.08 19.32 18.49
N LEU A 97 -5.24 19.42 17.84
CA LEU A 97 -5.57 18.67 16.62
C LEU A 97 -4.64 19.07 15.49
N VAL A 98 -4.44 20.36 15.24
CA VAL A 98 -3.50 20.85 14.22
C VAL A 98 -2.09 20.32 14.45
N ALA A 99 -1.62 20.31 15.71
CA ALA A 99 -0.33 19.77 16.07
C ALA A 99 -0.24 18.26 15.77
N ASP A 100 -1.27 17.48 16.13
CA ASP A 100 -1.33 16.05 15.81
C ASP A 100 -1.32 15.80 14.31
N VAL A 101 -2.06 16.57 13.51
CA VAL A 101 -2.07 16.48 12.04
C VAL A 101 -0.68 16.78 11.44
N GLN A 102 0.01 17.78 11.97
CA GLN A 102 1.39 18.05 11.53
C GLN A 102 2.36 16.93 11.90
N MET A 103 2.17 16.28 13.05
CA MET A 103 2.94 15.10 13.41
C MET A 103 2.60 13.89 12.52
N MET A 104 1.33 13.72 12.12
CA MET A 104 0.95 12.72 11.10
C MET A 104 1.70 12.96 9.79
N ARG A 105 1.70 14.21 9.29
CA ARG A 105 2.44 14.59 8.06
C ARG A 105 3.94 14.36 8.19
N LEU A 106 4.51 14.64 9.36
CA LEU A 106 5.91 14.36 9.65
C LEU A 106 6.21 12.86 9.58
N CYS A 107 5.38 12.04 10.22
CA CYS A 107 5.51 10.59 10.20
C CYS A 107 5.37 10.03 8.79
N GLN A 108 4.41 10.52 8.01
CA GLN A 108 4.24 10.16 6.60
C GLN A 108 5.51 10.46 5.80
N ARG A 109 6.07 11.67 5.90
CA ARG A 109 7.28 12.07 5.16
C ARG A 109 8.53 11.30 5.57
N GLN A 110 8.59 10.80 6.79
CA GLN A 110 9.69 10.00 7.32
C GLN A 110 9.44 8.48 7.24
N SER A 111 8.29 8.05 6.72
CA SER A 111 7.84 6.65 6.67
C SER A 111 7.79 5.99 8.06
N HIS A 112 7.45 6.77 9.10
CA HIS A 112 7.24 6.29 10.46
C HIS A 112 5.78 5.89 10.67
N ASN A 113 5.41 4.79 10.10
CA ASN A 113 4.03 4.37 9.98
C ASN A 113 3.36 4.15 11.36
N LYS A 114 3.99 3.43 12.28
CA LYS A 114 3.43 3.18 13.61
C LYS A 114 3.05 4.47 14.34
N ASP A 115 3.93 5.47 14.30
CA ASP A 115 3.70 6.75 14.97
C ASP A 115 2.59 7.54 14.26
N PHE A 116 2.42 7.38 12.94
CA PHE A 116 1.34 7.98 12.17
C PHE A 116 -0.02 7.57 12.74
N TYR A 117 -0.26 6.29 12.96
CA TYR A 117 -1.53 5.79 13.51
C TYR A 117 -1.79 6.29 14.92
N VAL A 118 -0.76 6.38 15.77
CA VAL A 118 -0.92 6.95 17.12
C VAL A 118 -1.40 8.39 17.07
N TYR A 119 -0.82 9.21 16.20
CA TYR A 119 -1.26 10.61 16.04
C TYR A 119 -2.63 10.71 15.38
N ARG A 120 -2.93 9.85 14.39
CA ARG A 120 -4.24 9.79 13.74
C ARG A 120 -5.35 9.46 14.74
N GLU A 121 -5.16 8.47 15.57
CA GLU A 121 -6.14 8.08 16.60
C GLU A 121 -6.39 9.21 17.60
N ARG A 122 -5.33 9.86 18.06
CA ARG A 122 -5.45 11.05 18.91
C ARG A 122 -6.23 12.18 18.23
N ALA A 123 -5.93 12.44 16.96
CA ALA A 123 -6.60 13.46 16.17
C ALA A 123 -8.10 13.16 16.02
N LEU A 124 -8.47 11.91 15.71
CA LEU A 124 -9.86 11.47 15.63
C LEU A 124 -10.62 11.66 16.94
N HIS A 125 -10.02 11.29 18.07
CA HIS A 125 -10.64 11.54 19.39
C HIS A 125 -10.88 13.03 19.65
N ARG A 126 -9.97 13.91 19.18
CA ARG A 126 -10.16 15.36 19.31
C ARG A 126 -11.26 15.86 18.37
N ILE A 127 -11.32 15.40 17.14
CA ILE A 127 -12.38 15.74 16.17
C ILE A 127 -13.73 15.41 16.79
N ASN A 128 -13.95 14.18 17.24
CA ASN A 128 -15.21 13.74 17.83
C ASN A 128 -15.61 14.63 19.03
N ARG A 129 -14.66 14.95 19.90
CA ARG A 129 -14.90 15.83 21.05
C ARG A 129 -15.26 17.25 20.64
N ILE A 130 -14.60 17.82 19.63
CA ILE A 130 -14.88 19.18 19.14
C ILE A 130 -16.25 19.23 18.46
N GLU A 131 -16.63 18.18 17.73
CA GLU A 131 -17.94 18.09 17.06
C GLU A 131 -19.09 18.06 18.07
N GLU A 132 -18.93 17.40 19.22
CA GLU A 132 -19.92 17.45 20.32
C GLU A 132 -20.16 18.88 20.82
N GLU A 133 -19.14 19.75 20.79
CA GLU A 133 -19.16 21.12 21.28
C GLU A 133 -19.25 22.17 20.14
N GLN A 134 -19.53 21.76 18.89
CA GLN A 134 -19.46 22.61 17.68
C GLN A 134 -20.27 23.90 17.78
N GLN A 135 -21.41 23.86 18.47
CA GLN A 135 -22.28 25.04 18.63
C GLN A 135 -21.64 26.12 19.50
N LEU A 136 -20.70 25.80 20.38
CA LEU A 136 -20.03 26.70 21.30
C LEU A 136 -18.82 27.41 20.67
N LEU A 137 -18.37 26.98 19.49
CA LEU A 137 -17.17 27.52 18.83
C LEU A 137 -17.37 28.97 18.39
N THR A 138 -16.38 29.80 18.67
CA THR A 138 -16.29 31.17 18.15
C THR A 138 -16.08 31.17 16.63
N PRO A 139 -16.35 32.27 15.91
CA PRO A 139 -16.07 32.37 14.46
C PRO A 139 -14.62 32.05 14.09
N HIS A 140 -13.65 32.48 14.91
CA HIS A 140 -12.23 32.17 14.71
C HIS A 140 -11.97 30.66 14.85
N GLN A 141 -12.46 30.05 15.92
CA GLN A 141 -12.34 28.61 16.16
C GLN A 141 -12.99 27.76 15.05
N ARG A 142 -14.12 28.18 14.48
CA ARG A 142 -14.76 27.49 13.34
C ARG A 142 -13.87 27.47 12.12
N LYS A 143 -13.22 28.59 11.78
CA LYS A 143 -12.25 28.64 10.68
C LYS A 143 -11.04 27.75 10.94
N ARG A 144 -10.54 27.79 12.19
CA ARG A 144 -9.42 26.92 12.57
C ARG A 144 -9.81 25.44 12.56
N MET A 145 -11.04 25.10 12.94
CA MET A 145 -11.57 23.74 12.84
C MET A 145 -11.71 23.30 11.39
N ALA A 146 -12.21 24.16 10.49
CA ALA A 146 -12.28 23.86 9.06
C ALA A 146 -10.89 23.53 8.50
N TYR A 147 -9.88 24.29 8.85
CA TYR A 147 -8.49 24.01 8.50
C TYR A 147 -8.01 22.67 9.07
N ALA A 148 -8.16 22.46 10.37
CA ALA A 148 -7.66 21.27 11.06
C ALA A 148 -8.32 19.99 10.56
N PHE A 149 -9.64 20.01 10.35
CA PHE A 149 -10.43 18.90 9.85
C PHE A 149 -10.02 18.52 8.42
N THR A 150 -9.98 19.49 7.52
CA THR A 150 -9.62 19.24 6.12
C THR A 150 -8.19 18.72 6.00
N GLU A 151 -7.24 19.31 6.71
CA GLU A 151 -5.84 18.85 6.72
C GLU A 151 -5.69 17.44 7.30
N PHE A 152 -6.46 17.10 8.34
CA PHE A 152 -6.47 15.75 8.89
C PHE A 152 -6.85 14.73 7.83
N HIS A 153 -7.99 14.91 7.20
CA HIS A 153 -8.49 13.98 6.20
C HIS A 153 -7.62 13.92 4.95
N ILE A 154 -7.05 15.04 4.50
CA ILE A 154 -6.11 15.06 3.38
C ILE A 154 -4.82 14.30 3.70
N VAL A 155 -4.25 14.51 4.89
CA VAL A 155 -3.03 13.79 5.30
C VAL A 155 -3.32 12.29 5.44
N ALA A 156 -4.48 11.93 5.99
CA ALA A 156 -4.91 10.54 6.13
C ALA A 156 -5.14 9.90 4.75
N SER A 157 -5.89 10.55 3.86
CA SER A 157 -6.13 10.09 2.50
C SER A 157 -4.83 9.87 1.72
N THR A 158 -3.94 10.86 1.73
CA THR A 158 -2.64 10.76 1.07
C THR A 158 -1.82 9.59 1.62
N TYR A 159 -1.81 9.39 2.94
CA TYR A 159 -1.12 8.26 3.57
C TYR A 159 -1.72 6.93 3.13
N PHE A 160 -3.04 6.76 3.19
CA PHE A 160 -3.73 5.53 2.77
C PHE A 160 -3.50 5.20 1.31
N TYR A 161 -3.50 6.20 0.43
CA TYR A 161 -3.14 6.02 -0.98
C TYR A 161 -1.73 5.44 -1.15
N TYR A 162 -0.72 6.01 -0.46
CA TYR A 162 0.67 5.52 -0.54
C TYR A 162 0.87 4.12 0.02
N VAL A 163 0.10 3.72 1.03
CA VAL A 163 0.18 2.35 1.57
C VAL A 163 -0.71 1.35 0.82
N GLY A 164 -1.48 1.80 -0.19
CA GLY A 164 -2.30 0.97 -1.06
C GLY A 164 -3.68 0.63 -0.49
N LEU A 165 -4.15 1.39 0.49
CA LEU A 165 -5.50 1.33 1.07
C LEU A 165 -6.39 2.35 0.36
N THR A 166 -6.80 2.01 -0.87
CA THR A 166 -7.46 2.96 -1.77
C THR A 166 -8.87 3.32 -1.30
N ASP A 167 -9.62 2.34 -0.80
CA ASP A 167 -10.99 2.56 -0.33
C ASP A 167 -11.02 3.51 0.89
N GLU A 168 -10.07 3.34 1.82
CA GLU A 168 -9.88 4.20 2.98
C GLU A 168 -9.44 5.61 2.56
N SER A 169 -8.58 5.72 1.54
CA SER A 169 -8.16 7.00 0.98
C SER A 169 -9.33 7.80 0.42
N VAL A 170 -10.23 7.15 -0.32
CA VAL A 170 -11.44 7.76 -0.88
C VAL A 170 -12.39 8.20 0.23
N ALA A 171 -12.64 7.33 1.21
CA ALA A 171 -13.53 7.63 2.33
C ALA A 171 -13.10 8.87 3.14
N GLU A 172 -11.79 9.10 3.29
CA GLU A 172 -11.28 10.31 3.95
C GLU A 172 -11.60 11.58 3.14
N LEU A 173 -11.55 11.57 1.81
CA LEU A 173 -11.93 12.74 1.00
C LEU A 173 -13.44 12.95 0.93
N GLU A 174 -14.23 11.87 0.87
CA GLU A 174 -15.69 11.96 0.96
C GLU A 174 -16.14 12.58 2.29
N ALA A 175 -15.45 12.30 3.40
CA ALA A 175 -15.72 12.91 4.69
C ALA A 175 -15.56 14.44 4.65
N ILE A 176 -14.59 14.97 3.90
CA ILE A 176 -14.42 16.42 3.71
C ILE A 176 -15.60 17.00 2.92
N GLU A 177 -16.00 16.36 1.82
CA GLU A 177 -17.09 16.83 0.97
C GLU A 177 -18.42 16.95 1.73
N HIS A 178 -18.70 15.98 2.59
CA HIS A 178 -19.93 15.94 3.37
C HIS A 178 -19.91 16.84 4.62
N SER A 179 -18.75 17.38 5.01
CA SER A 179 -18.61 18.14 6.27
C SER A 179 -19.18 19.56 6.25
N GLY A 180 -19.31 20.17 5.07
CA GLY A 180 -19.65 21.59 4.91
C GLY A 180 -18.54 22.57 5.30
N TYR A 181 -17.32 22.10 5.65
CA TYR A 181 -16.19 22.97 5.98
C TYR A 181 -15.53 23.62 4.78
N LEU A 182 -15.61 23.00 3.59
CA LEU A 182 -14.99 23.54 2.38
C LEU A 182 -15.52 24.91 1.95
N GLU A 183 -16.81 25.19 2.22
CA GLU A 183 -17.43 26.45 1.90
C GLU A 183 -16.91 27.61 2.77
N GLN A 184 -16.29 27.30 3.90
CA GLN A 184 -15.82 28.28 4.87
C GLN A 184 -14.39 28.75 4.63
N ASP A 185 -13.59 27.98 3.86
CA ASP A 185 -12.18 28.29 3.61
C ASP A 185 -11.76 27.97 2.18
N ALA A 186 -11.52 29.03 1.41
CA ALA A 186 -11.09 28.94 0.00
C ALA A 186 -9.76 28.20 -0.15
N VAL A 187 -8.86 28.28 0.84
CA VAL A 187 -7.56 27.59 0.82
C VAL A 187 -7.78 26.08 0.94
N GLN A 188 -8.67 25.66 1.84
CA GLN A 188 -8.99 24.25 2.02
C GLN A 188 -9.79 23.69 0.82
N MET A 189 -10.61 24.49 0.18
CA MET A 189 -11.23 24.12 -1.09
C MET A 189 -10.17 23.83 -2.17
N MET A 190 -9.15 24.68 -2.32
CA MET A 190 -8.06 24.43 -3.28
C MET A 190 -7.29 23.16 -2.93
N ASN A 191 -7.04 22.91 -1.64
CA ASN A 191 -6.37 21.71 -1.14
C ASN A 191 -7.17 20.44 -1.48
N TYR A 192 -8.46 20.45 -1.26
CA TYR A 192 -9.38 19.38 -1.64
C TYR A 192 -9.39 19.14 -3.15
N LEU A 193 -9.61 20.19 -3.95
CA LEU A 193 -9.66 20.09 -5.41
C LEU A 193 -8.37 19.51 -6.00
N TYR A 194 -7.22 19.91 -5.46
CA TYR A 194 -5.94 19.37 -5.87
C TYR A 194 -5.83 17.88 -5.52
N ASN A 195 -6.16 17.48 -4.30
CA ASN A 195 -6.01 16.08 -3.87
C ASN A 195 -6.94 15.13 -4.64
N VAL A 196 -8.16 15.54 -4.98
CA VAL A 196 -9.04 14.76 -5.86
C VAL A 196 -8.48 14.69 -7.28
N GLY A 197 -8.00 15.82 -7.81
CA GLY A 197 -7.47 15.92 -9.18
C GLY A 197 -6.07 15.32 -9.37
N SER A 198 -5.31 15.09 -8.31
CA SER A 198 -3.94 14.52 -8.43
C SER A 198 -3.90 13.03 -8.79
N GLY A 199 -5.05 12.36 -8.85
CA GLY A 199 -5.21 10.99 -9.32
C GLY A 199 -5.38 9.95 -8.22
N GLY A 200 -6.05 8.86 -8.58
CA GLY A 200 -6.21 7.70 -7.71
C GLY A 200 -7.39 7.74 -6.74
N ILE A 201 -8.25 8.75 -6.81
CA ILE A 201 -9.43 8.90 -5.96
C ILE A 201 -10.72 8.61 -6.74
N ILE A 202 -10.78 9.01 -8.00
CA ILE A 202 -11.94 8.78 -8.85
C ILE A 202 -11.87 7.36 -9.41
N HIS A 203 -12.83 6.50 -9.06
CA HIS A 203 -12.84 5.09 -9.46
C HIS A 203 -13.98 4.71 -10.39
N THR A 204 -14.92 5.63 -10.64
CA THR A 204 -16.10 5.38 -11.47
C THR A 204 -15.89 5.94 -12.86
N GLY A 205 -15.99 5.09 -13.89
CA GLY A 205 -15.84 5.47 -15.28
C GLY A 205 -14.71 4.70 -16.00
N THR A 206 -14.55 5.01 -17.29
CA THR A 206 -13.43 4.53 -18.08
C THR A 206 -12.15 5.29 -17.70
N PRO A 207 -10.95 4.76 -17.94
CA PRO A 207 -9.70 5.49 -17.65
C PRO A 207 -9.62 6.87 -18.29
N ALA A 208 -10.23 7.08 -19.46
CA ALA A 208 -10.29 8.39 -20.12
C ALA A 208 -11.24 9.35 -19.41
N GLU A 209 -12.42 8.87 -18.96
CA GLU A 209 -13.36 9.68 -18.17
C GLU A 209 -12.79 10.06 -16.82
N ILE A 210 -12.08 9.15 -16.16
CA ILE A 210 -11.39 9.43 -14.89
C ILE A 210 -10.33 10.51 -15.11
N CYS A 211 -9.47 10.34 -16.11
CA CYS A 211 -8.42 11.31 -16.44
C CYS A 211 -9.01 12.70 -16.79
N GLN A 212 -10.13 12.76 -17.49
CA GLN A 212 -10.85 14.01 -17.78
C GLN A 212 -11.39 14.66 -16.51
N ALA A 213 -12.03 13.90 -15.63
CA ALA A 213 -12.55 14.43 -14.36
C ALA A 213 -11.43 14.96 -13.45
N GLU A 214 -10.34 14.22 -13.30
CA GLU A 214 -9.15 14.66 -12.55
C GLU A 214 -8.56 15.94 -13.13
N PHE A 215 -8.45 16.03 -14.45
CA PHE A 215 -8.01 17.25 -15.14
C PHE A 215 -8.92 18.45 -14.82
N GLU A 216 -10.25 18.27 -14.80
CA GLU A 216 -11.21 19.31 -14.46
C GLU A 216 -11.04 19.80 -13.00
N TYR A 217 -10.83 18.90 -12.05
CA TYR A 217 -10.54 19.26 -10.66
C TYR A 217 -9.25 20.09 -10.56
N LEU A 218 -8.18 19.68 -11.24
CA LEU A 218 -6.92 20.43 -11.29
C LEU A 218 -7.08 21.83 -11.92
N MET A 219 -7.84 21.92 -12.99
CA MET A 219 -8.12 23.22 -13.64
C MET A 219 -8.94 24.15 -12.74
N ARG A 220 -9.92 23.62 -12.02
CA ARG A 220 -10.69 24.39 -11.02
C ARG A 220 -9.78 24.89 -9.91
N CYS A 221 -8.90 24.02 -9.38
CA CYS A 221 -7.88 24.39 -8.40
C CYS A 221 -6.98 25.52 -8.94
N TYR A 222 -6.45 25.37 -10.16
CA TYR A 222 -5.58 26.35 -10.81
C TYR A 222 -6.23 27.73 -10.94
N LEU A 223 -7.48 27.79 -11.43
CA LEU A 223 -8.22 29.04 -11.60
C LEU A 223 -8.46 29.73 -10.25
N MET A 224 -8.86 28.96 -9.24
CA MET A 224 -9.09 29.48 -7.90
C MET A 224 -7.78 29.95 -7.25
N ALA A 225 -6.68 29.20 -7.44
CA ALA A 225 -5.37 29.56 -6.92
C ALA A 225 -4.83 30.86 -7.54
N GLN A 226 -5.09 31.10 -8.83
CA GLN A 226 -4.76 32.37 -9.47
C GLN A 226 -5.57 33.55 -8.91
N GLN A 227 -6.88 33.37 -8.66
CA GLN A 227 -7.74 34.40 -8.06
C GLN A 227 -7.32 34.75 -6.63
N GLN A 228 -6.83 33.75 -5.87
CA GLN A 228 -6.38 33.91 -4.49
C GLN A 228 -4.88 34.24 -4.36
N GLU A 229 -4.19 34.45 -5.49
CA GLU A 229 -2.73 34.69 -5.56
C GLU A 229 -1.90 33.62 -4.79
N SER A 230 -2.39 32.38 -4.73
CA SER A 230 -1.76 31.27 -4.02
C SER A 230 -0.66 30.63 -4.86
N VAL A 231 0.58 31.03 -4.64
CA VAL A 231 1.76 30.53 -5.37
C VAL A 231 1.88 29.02 -5.28
N PHE A 232 1.64 28.46 -4.09
CA PHE A 232 1.74 27.03 -3.82
C PHE A 232 0.72 26.20 -4.63
N PHE A 233 -0.57 26.57 -4.59
CA PHE A 233 -1.61 25.82 -5.32
C PHE A 233 -1.56 26.05 -6.83
N VAL A 234 -1.06 27.22 -7.30
CA VAL A 234 -0.73 27.41 -8.72
C VAL A 234 0.34 26.40 -9.15
N ALA A 235 1.42 26.26 -8.37
CA ALA A 235 2.50 25.34 -8.67
C ALA A 235 2.02 23.87 -8.62
N GLN A 236 1.26 23.50 -7.59
CA GLN A 236 0.69 22.14 -7.47
C GLN A 236 -0.22 21.80 -8.64
N SER A 237 -1.11 22.70 -9.02
CA SER A 237 -2.01 22.48 -10.15
C SER A 237 -1.25 22.33 -11.47
N LEU A 238 -0.23 23.16 -11.71
CA LEU A 238 0.62 23.05 -12.89
C LEU A 238 1.36 21.72 -12.94
N GLN A 239 1.87 21.23 -11.80
CA GLN A 239 2.52 19.94 -11.71
C GLN A 239 1.54 18.80 -11.99
N GLY A 240 0.35 18.80 -11.37
CA GLY A 240 -0.68 17.76 -11.61
C GLY A 240 -1.18 17.76 -13.06
N LEU A 241 -1.42 18.94 -13.66
CA LEU A 241 -1.77 19.07 -15.07
C LEU A 241 -0.65 18.54 -15.99
N SER A 242 0.62 18.80 -15.64
CA SER A 242 1.75 18.21 -16.34
C SER A 242 1.71 16.68 -16.29
N GLU A 243 1.47 16.08 -15.13
CA GLU A 243 1.43 14.63 -14.94
C GLU A 243 0.32 13.97 -15.77
N HIS A 244 -0.85 14.60 -15.92
CA HIS A 244 -1.92 14.11 -16.79
C HIS A 244 -1.58 14.23 -18.29
N LEU A 245 -0.94 15.33 -18.69
CA LEU A 245 -0.55 15.57 -20.09
C LEU A 245 0.71 14.81 -20.52
N GLN A 246 1.45 14.20 -19.62
CA GLN A 246 2.56 13.28 -19.94
C GLN A 246 2.07 12.00 -20.61
N GLN A 247 0.92 11.49 -20.21
CA GLN A 247 0.38 10.23 -20.70
C GLN A 247 -0.10 10.37 -22.14
N SER A 248 0.75 9.96 -23.11
CA SER A 248 0.46 10.10 -24.56
C SER A 248 -0.86 9.49 -24.98
N VAL A 249 -1.32 8.43 -24.27
CA VAL A 249 -2.59 7.74 -24.55
C VAL A 249 -3.81 8.65 -24.33
N PHE A 250 -3.76 9.55 -23.35
CA PHE A 250 -4.88 10.42 -22.98
C PHE A 250 -4.68 11.87 -23.42
N ARG A 251 -3.42 12.30 -23.62
CA ARG A 251 -3.05 13.70 -23.90
C ARG A 251 -3.82 14.31 -25.05
N ASP A 252 -3.86 13.64 -26.20
CA ASP A 252 -4.47 14.18 -27.41
C ASP A 252 -5.99 14.36 -27.23
N GLY A 253 -6.63 13.45 -26.52
CA GLY A 253 -8.05 13.57 -26.13
C GLY A 253 -8.27 14.72 -25.15
N LEU A 254 -7.48 14.79 -24.07
CA LEU A 254 -7.58 15.89 -23.09
C LEU A 254 -7.39 17.27 -23.75
N ILE A 255 -6.43 17.40 -24.65
CA ILE A 255 -6.20 18.66 -25.37
C ILE A 255 -7.39 19.02 -26.28
N ALA A 256 -7.91 18.05 -27.02
CA ALA A 256 -9.03 18.26 -27.93
C ALA A 256 -10.32 18.65 -27.19
N ASP A 257 -10.62 17.98 -26.09
CA ASP A 257 -11.83 18.21 -25.30
C ASP A 257 -11.76 19.49 -24.46
N ASN A 258 -10.54 19.95 -24.11
CA ASN A 258 -10.31 21.08 -23.20
C ASN A 258 -9.54 22.27 -23.86
N LEU A 259 -9.68 22.47 -25.16
CA LEU A 259 -8.93 23.51 -25.90
C LEU A 259 -8.91 24.91 -25.24
N PRO A 260 -10.00 25.46 -24.68
CA PRO A 260 -9.99 26.74 -24.01
C PRO A 260 -9.12 26.73 -22.75
N ALA A 261 -9.21 25.68 -21.94
CA ALA A 261 -8.45 25.51 -20.70
C ALA A 261 -6.97 25.32 -21.01
N ILE A 262 -6.64 24.49 -21.99
CA ILE A 262 -5.26 24.26 -22.44
C ILE A 262 -4.64 25.59 -22.96
N LYS A 263 -5.34 26.35 -23.78
CA LYS A 263 -4.85 27.66 -24.25
C LYS A 263 -4.62 28.66 -23.11
N PHE A 264 -5.46 28.56 -22.07
CA PHE A 264 -5.33 29.44 -20.91
C PHE A 264 -4.08 29.10 -20.08
N VAL A 265 -3.77 27.80 -19.92
CA VAL A 265 -2.61 27.33 -19.14
C VAL A 265 -1.31 27.37 -19.94
N ASN A 266 -1.37 27.13 -21.25
CA ASN A 266 -0.23 27.17 -22.18
C ASN A 266 0.14 28.62 -22.59
N THR A 267 0.56 29.40 -21.62
CA THR A 267 0.92 30.85 -21.83
C THR A 267 2.08 31.04 -22.78
N ASP A 268 2.97 30.07 -22.89
CA ASP A 268 4.20 30.13 -23.68
C ASP A 268 3.99 29.60 -25.11
N ASN A 269 2.76 29.25 -25.46
CA ASN A 269 2.37 28.70 -26.77
C ASN A 269 3.21 27.48 -27.20
N MET A 270 3.48 26.59 -26.26
CA MET A 270 4.24 25.37 -26.53
C MET A 270 3.46 24.40 -27.40
N PRO A 271 4.14 23.64 -28.27
CA PRO A 271 3.54 22.53 -29.00
C PRO A 271 2.98 21.48 -28.04
N ASP A 272 1.92 20.76 -28.44
CA ASP A 272 1.18 19.79 -27.60
C ASP A 272 2.10 18.77 -26.89
N SER A 273 3.15 18.29 -27.58
CA SER A 273 4.13 17.35 -27.01
C SER A 273 5.02 17.96 -25.92
N LEU A 274 5.14 19.28 -25.84
CA LEU A 274 6.00 19.98 -24.89
C LEU A 274 5.24 20.73 -23.78
N ILE A 275 3.90 20.76 -23.83
CA ILE A 275 3.08 21.45 -22.84
C ILE A 275 3.37 20.87 -21.43
N ALA A 276 3.38 19.56 -21.28
CA ALA A 276 3.63 18.90 -20.00
C ALA A 276 4.97 19.34 -19.38
N GLY A 277 6.05 19.33 -20.17
CA GLY A 277 7.37 19.76 -19.73
C GLY A 277 7.40 21.24 -19.29
N ASN A 278 6.76 22.12 -20.07
CA ASN A 278 6.67 23.55 -19.73
C ASN A 278 5.89 23.78 -18.42
N LEU A 279 4.77 23.08 -18.21
CA LEU A 279 4.00 23.17 -16.97
C LEU A 279 4.82 22.70 -15.77
N ALA A 280 5.57 21.59 -15.91
CA ALA A 280 6.45 21.08 -14.87
C ALA A 280 7.60 22.07 -14.55
N GLU A 281 8.19 22.71 -15.56
CA GLU A 281 9.24 23.71 -15.36
C GLU A 281 8.73 24.94 -14.61
N ARG A 282 7.55 25.44 -14.99
CA ARG A 282 6.89 26.55 -14.29
C ARG A 282 6.52 26.19 -12.85
N ALA A 283 6.04 24.97 -12.61
CA ALA A 283 5.78 24.47 -11.25
C ALA A 283 7.07 24.45 -10.43
N LEU A 284 8.17 23.93 -10.99
CA LEU A 284 9.48 23.88 -10.36
C LEU A 284 10.00 25.27 -9.98
N GLU A 285 9.86 26.26 -10.87
CA GLU A 285 10.25 27.65 -10.60
C GLU A 285 9.45 28.23 -9.42
N LEU A 286 8.13 28.03 -9.42
CA LEU A 286 7.24 28.51 -8.37
C LEU A 286 7.55 27.87 -7.02
N PHE A 287 7.74 26.55 -6.94
CA PHE A 287 8.08 25.86 -5.70
C PHE A 287 9.47 26.25 -5.18
N SER A 288 10.45 26.44 -6.08
CA SER A 288 11.79 26.90 -5.71
C SER A 288 11.72 28.32 -5.11
N ARG A 289 10.91 29.21 -5.69
CA ARG A 289 10.70 30.56 -5.17
C ARG A 289 9.88 30.55 -3.87
N TYR A 290 8.92 29.67 -3.72
CA TYR A 290 8.13 29.51 -2.51
C TYR A 290 8.99 28.95 -1.35
N GLY A 291 9.98 28.11 -1.65
CA GLY A 291 10.94 27.56 -0.70
C GLY A 291 10.50 26.25 -0.05
N ASP A 292 9.63 25.46 -0.68
CA ASP A 292 9.30 24.11 -0.26
C ASP A 292 10.28 23.11 -0.89
N VAL A 293 11.14 22.53 -0.06
CA VAL A 293 12.21 21.63 -0.50
C VAL A 293 11.65 20.31 -1.05
N TYR A 294 10.61 19.77 -0.39
CA TYR A 294 9.99 18.50 -0.80
C TYR A 294 9.28 18.64 -2.16
N GLN A 295 8.49 19.69 -2.34
CA GLN A 295 7.77 19.93 -3.59
C GLN A 295 8.73 20.29 -4.74
N THR A 296 9.81 21.03 -4.46
CA THR A 296 10.85 21.32 -5.45
C THR A 296 11.50 20.03 -5.97
N ALA A 297 11.85 19.09 -5.09
CA ALA A 297 12.40 17.80 -5.51
C ALA A 297 11.36 16.95 -6.27
N GLY A 298 10.09 16.98 -5.85
CA GLY A 298 8.97 16.36 -6.56
C GLY A 298 8.82 16.90 -7.98
N SER A 299 8.90 18.22 -8.16
CA SER A 299 8.79 18.87 -9.48
C SER A 299 9.96 18.52 -10.41
N TYR A 300 11.19 18.38 -9.89
CA TYR A 300 12.31 17.84 -10.66
C TYR A 300 12.02 16.42 -11.16
N ARG A 301 11.40 15.58 -10.32
CA ARG A 301 10.98 14.23 -10.69
C ARG A 301 9.92 14.24 -11.80
N THR A 302 8.91 15.10 -11.68
CA THR A 302 7.86 15.26 -12.70
C THR A 302 8.46 15.75 -14.02
N LEU A 303 9.38 16.72 -13.98
CA LEU A 303 10.08 17.21 -15.18
C LEU A 303 10.96 16.13 -15.81
N ALA A 304 11.61 15.29 -15.00
CA ALA A 304 12.38 14.16 -15.50
C ALA A 304 11.50 13.14 -16.23
N GLN A 305 10.28 12.91 -15.75
CA GLN A 305 9.32 12.05 -16.45
C GLN A 305 8.90 12.63 -17.79
N CYS A 306 8.76 13.97 -17.91
CA CYS A 306 8.52 14.60 -19.21
C CYS A 306 9.65 14.35 -20.21
N TYR A 307 10.91 14.45 -19.76
CA TYR A 307 12.07 14.11 -20.62
C TYR A 307 12.12 12.63 -20.96
N TRP A 308 11.73 11.75 -20.04
CA TRP A 308 11.60 10.32 -20.28
C TRP A 308 10.63 10.01 -21.45
N GLU A 309 9.44 10.63 -21.42
CA GLU A 309 8.43 10.45 -22.48
C GLU A 309 8.94 10.96 -23.85
N LEU A 310 9.81 11.96 -23.86
CA LEU A 310 10.48 12.46 -25.05
C LEU A 310 11.71 11.64 -25.45
N GLN A 311 12.03 10.56 -24.71
CA GLN A 311 13.22 9.72 -24.86
C GLN A 311 14.55 10.49 -24.67
N ASP A 312 14.50 11.66 -24.03
CA ASP A 312 15.70 12.41 -23.63
C ASP A 312 16.17 11.96 -22.24
N TYR A 313 16.68 10.74 -22.19
CA TYR A 313 17.16 10.13 -20.94
C TYR A 313 18.30 10.90 -20.26
N PRO A 314 19.27 11.52 -21.00
CA PRO A 314 20.28 12.35 -20.36
C PRO A 314 19.72 13.53 -19.59
N SER A 315 18.73 14.25 -20.14
CA SER A 315 18.06 15.37 -19.44
C SER A 315 17.25 14.89 -18.25
N ALA A 316 16.57 13.74 -18.37
CA ALA A 316 15.89 13.10 -17.25
C ALA A 316 16.85 12.79 -16.09
N ILE A 317 18.02 12.19 -16.38
CA ILE A 317 19.06 11.90 -15.39
C ILE A 317 19.56 13.20 -14.70
N ILE A 318 19.76 14.27 -15.45
CA ILE A 318 20.18 15.57 -14.89
C ILE A 318 19.13 16.09 -13.90
N CYS A 319 17.86 16.07 -14.26
CA CYS A 319 16.76 16.49 -13.38
C CYS A 319 16.68 15.65 -12.12
N LEU A 320 16.73 14.33 -12.24
CA LEU A 320 16.68 13.40 -11.09
C LEU A 320 17.89 13.59 -10.16
N ASN A 321 19.08 13.79 -10.69
CA ASN A 321 20.24 14.09 -9.88
C ASN A 321 20.10 15.46 -9.19
N LYS A 322 19.56 16.48 -9.85
CA LYS A 322 19.26 17.77 -9.22
C LYS A 322 18.25 17.60 -8.08
N ALA A 323 17.23 16.79 -8.23
CA ALA A 323 16.27 16.49 -7.17
C ALA A 323 16.94 15.97 -5.88
N LEU A 324 18.02 15.18 -6.01
CA LEU A 324 18.78 14.63 -4.88
C LEU A 324 19.89 15.54 -4.33
N THR A 325 20.37 16.48 -5.12
CA THR A 325 21.61 17.24 -4.81
C THR A 325 21.38 18.72 -4.56
N THR A 326 20.29 19.31 -5.05
CA THR A 326 19.98 20.74 -4.86
C THR A 326 19.85 21.05 -3.36
N ASP A 327 19.20 20.18 -2.60
CA ASP A 327 19.20 20.24 -1.15
C ASP A 327 19.38 18.84 -0.57
N THR A 328 20.47 18.64 0.19
CA THR A 328 20.77 17.33 0.79
C THR A 328 19.79 16.92 1.88
N ILE A 329 18.99 17.86 2.39
CA ILE A 329 17.93 17.59 3.40
C ILE A 329 16.88 16.65 2.83
N ILE A 330 16.71 16.55 1.51
CA ILE A 330 15.75 15.65 0.84
C ILE A 330 15.97 14.17 1.24
N GLN A 331 17.15 13.77 1.67
CA GLN A 331 17.45 12.42 2.18
C GLN A 331 16.59 12.05 3.42
N ARG A 332 15.94 13.04 4.04
CA ARG A 332 15.00 12.82 5.16
C ARG A 332 13.59 12.42 4.71
N ALA A 333 13.35 12.33 3.38
CA ALA A 333 12.10 11.87 2.78
C ALA A 333 12.34 10.55 2.00
N PRO A 334 12.41 9.40 2.67
CA PRO A 334 12.83 8.13 2.07
C PRO A 334 11.96 7.71 0.89
N ASP A 335 10.64 7.93 0.93
CA ASP A 335 9.74 7.51 -0.15
C ASP A 335 9.99 8.31 -1.44
N LEU A 336 10.18 9.64 -1.34
CA LEU A 336 10.51 10.46 -2.49
C LEU A 336 11.90 10.10 -3.04
N VAL A 337 12.88 9.90 -2.16
CA VAL A 337 14.24 9.46 -2.57
C VAL A 337 14.18 8.11 -3.26
N ALA A 338 13.41 7.15 -2.73
CA ALA A 338 13.22 5.84 -3.36
C ALA A 338 12.65 5.96 -4.77
N SER A 339 11.58 6.75 -4.95
CA SER A 339 10.97 6.99 -6.27
C SER A 339 11.95 7.65 -7.27
N ILE A 340 12.74 8.62 -6.81
CA ILE A 340 13.78 9.24 -7.65
C ILE A 340 14.87 8.23 -8.03
N ARG A 341 15.29 7.37 -7.10
CA ARG A 341 16.31 6.32 -7.35
C ARG A 341 15.82 5.25 -8.31
N GLU A 342 14.53 4.88 -8.23
CA GLU A 342 13.90 4.00 -9.20
C GLU A 342 13.95 4.59 -10.61
N GLN A 343 13.52 5.83 -10.79
CA GLN A 343 13.55 6.50 -12.09
C GLN A 343 14.99 6.68 -12.61
N LEU A 344 15.97 6.98 -11.73
CA LEU A 344 17.40 7.01 -12.11
C LEU A 344 17.89 5.67 -12.62
N SER A 345 17.53 4.57 -11.94
CA SER A 345 17.89 3.22 -12.37
C SER A 345 17.37 2.93 -13.78
N LEU A 346 16.08 3.27 -14.03
CA LEU A 346 15.48 3.10 -15.37
C LEU A 346 16.16 3.99 -16.41
N ALA A 347 16.41 5.26 -16.12
CA ALA A 347 17.02 6.20 -17.04
C ALA A 347 18.47 5.81 -17.40
N TYR A 348 19.28 5.38 -16.42
CA TYR A 348 20.61 4.86 -16.68
C TYR A 348 20.58 3.55 -17.49
N SER A 349 19.60 2.69 -17.26
CA SER A 349 19.40 1.48 -18.06
C SER A 349 19.08 1.80 -19.52
N ALA A 350 18.28 2.85 -19.76
CA ALA A 350 17.89 3.27 -21.11
C ALA A 350 19.07 3.78 -21.95
N ILE A 351 20.13 4.31 -21.32
CA ILE A 351 21.38 4.74 -21.98
C ILE A 351 22.50 3.68 -21.89
N ASP A 352 22.17 2.44 -21.47
CA ASP A 352 23.10 1.31 -21.34
C ASP A 352 24.22 1.53 -20.27
N ASP A 353 24.00 2.44 -19.31
CA ASP A 353 24.91 2.65 -18.18
C ASP A 353 24.52 1.72 -17.02
N LYS A 354 24.92 0.46 -17.16
CA LYS A 354 24.60 -0.60 -16.20
C LYS A 354 25.14 -0.34 -14.78
N PRO A 355 26.39 0.15 -14.57
CA PRO A 355 26.90 0.40 -13.22
C PRO A 355 26.04 1.38 -12.42
N ASN A 356 25.64 2.51 -13.02
CA ASN A 356 24.82 3.52 -12.38
C ASN A 356 23.35 3.06 -12.24
N SER A 357 22.83 2.30 -13.19
CA SER A 357 21.52 1.65 -13.07
C SER A 357 21.46 0.70 -11.89
N ASP A 358 22.42 -0.22 -11.76
CA ASP A 358 22.49 -1.20 -10.67
C ASP A 358 22.68 -0.50 -9.30
N TYR A 359 23.52 0.53 -9.23
CA TYR A 359 23.73 1.33 -8.00
C TYR A 359 22.40 1.95 -7.51
N ASN A 360 21.67 2.63 -8.38
CA ASN A 360 20.40 3.28 -8.01
C ASN A 360 19.31 2.26 -7.66
N ARG A 361 19.25 1.15 -8.41
CA ARG A 361 18.31 0.05 -8.16
C ARG A 361 18.53 -0.58 -6.77
N ASN A 362 19.76 -0.82 -6.39
CA ASN A 362 20.07 -1.43 -5.09
C ASN A 362 19.62 -0.51 -3.95
N ILE A 363 19.86 0.81 -4.04
CA ILE A 363 19.38 1.77 -3.03
C ILE A 363 17.85 1.77 -2.97
N TYR A 364 17.18 1.79 -4.11
CA TYR A 364 15.72 1.71 -4.20
C TYR A 364 15.16 0.45 -3.52
N LEU A 365 15.74 -0.72 -3.82
CA LEU A 365 15.32 -1.99 -3.25
C LEU A 365 15.54 -2.06 -1.73
N ASP A 366 16.66 -1.53 -1.24
CA ASP A 366 16.94 -1.44 0.20
C ASP A 366 15.91 -0.54 0.92
N MET A 367 15.53 0.57 0.29
CA MET A 367 14.50 1.46 0.83
C MET A 367 13.11 0.80 0.82
N GLN A 368 12.75 0.14 -0.28
CA GLN A 368 11.48 -0.60 -0.37
C GLN A 368 11.38 -1.73 0.66
N GLU A 369 12.47 -2.46 0.92
CA GLU A 369 12.47 -3.53 1.91
C GLU A 369 12.22 -2.99 3.33
N LYS A 370 12.80 -1.83 3.67
CA LYS A 370 12.53 -1.16 4.95
C LYS A 370 11.05 -0.75 5.07
N THR A 371 10.53 -0.06 4.06
CA THR A 371 9.11 0.37 4.04
C THR A 371 8.16 -0.84 4.09
N ARG A 372 8.52 -1.96 3.44
CA ARG A 372 7.71 -3.19 3.46
C ARG A 372 7.69 -3.87 4.83
N GLN A 373 8.82 -3.85 5.55
CA GLN A 373 8.88 -4.39 6.92
C GLN A 373 7.98 -3.58 7.86
N ASP A 374 7.96 -2.27 7.71
CA ASP A 374 7.09 -1.39 8.48
C ASP A 374 5.60 -1.64 8.18
N ARG A 375 5.20 -1.78 6.90
CA ARG A 375 3.81 -2.13 6.51
C ARG A 375 3.34 -3.47 7.11
N GLN A 376 4.21 -4.46 7.20
CA GLN A 376 3.88 -5.75 7.82
C GLN A 376 3.72 -5.63 9.34
N LEU A 377 4.45 -4.72 9.98
CA LEU A 377 4.28 -4.42 11.40
C LEU A 377 2.96 -3.68 11.68
N GLU A 378 2.50 -2.86 10.73
CA GLU A 378 1.21 -2.14 10.81
C GLU A 378 0.02 -3.06 10.70
N ALA A 379 -0.03 -3.92 9.68
CA ALA A 379 -1.09 -4.92 9.57
C ALA A 379 -1.19 -5.80 10.82
N ARG A 380 -0.06 -6.01 11.52
CA ARG A 380 -0.05 -6.69 12.83
C ARG A 380 -0.50 -5.78 13.97
N ALA A 381 -0.20 -4.48 13.93
CA ALA A 381 -0.64 -3.53 14.95
C ALA A 381 -2.16 -3.32 14.91
N GLU A 382 -2.76 -3.31 13.72
CA GLU A 382 -4.21 -3.25 13.53
C GLU A 382 -4.88 -4.53 14.03
N GLN A 383 -4.35 -5.71 13.69
CA GLN A 383 -4.81 -6.98 14.26
C GLN A 383 -4.61 -7.07 15.78
N LEU A 384 -3.55 -6.43 16.31
CA LEU A 384 -3.30 -6.34 17.75
C LEU A 384 -4.23 -5.32 18.42
N GLY A 385 -4.65 -4.27 17.72
CA GLY A 385 -5.65 -3.29 18.17
C GLY A 385 -7.02 -3.96 18.38
N GLU A 386 -7.52 -4.68 17.37
CA GLU A 386 -8.75 -5.46 17.47
C GLU A 386 -8.67 -6.55 18.55
N SER A 387 -7.50 -7.22 18.65
CA SER A 387 -7.25 -8.20 19.71
C SER A 387 -7.20 -7.57 21.09
N SER A 388 -6.73 -6.33 21.21
CA SER A 388 -6.66 -5.58 22.48
C SER A 388 -8.04 -5.17 22.96
N GLU A 389 -8.96 -4.76 22.11
CA GLU A 389 -10.35 -4.47 22.48
C GLU A 389 -11.10 -5.73 22.93
N LEU A 390 -10.90 -6.84 22.20
CA LEU A 390 -11.41 -8.16 22.59
C LEU A 390 -10.83 -8.62 23.94
N LEU A 391 -9.52 -8.41 24.15
CA LEU A 391 -8.83 -8.76 25.40
C LEU A 391 -9.33 -7.91 26.57
N ASN A 392 -9.55 -6.61 26.38
CA ASN A 392 -10.11 -5.72 27.38
C ASN A 392 -11.56 -6.10 27.74
N GLY A 393 -12.36 -6.47 26.75
CA GLY A 393 -13.71 -7.01 26.95
C GLY A 393 -13.70 -8.35 27.73
N MET A 394 -12.78 -9.25 27.38
CA MET A 394 -12.60 -10.52 28.10
C MET A 394 -12.07 -10.28 29.53
N MET A 395 -11.14 -9.34 29.74
CA MET A 395 -10.63 -8.98 31.06
C MET A 395 -11.75 -8.42 31.94
N LEU A 396 -12.61 -7.56 31.38
CA LEU A 396 -13.79 -7.05 32.12
C LEU A 396 -14.75 -8.18 32.49
N ALA A 397 -15.00 -9.12 31.58
CA ALA A 397 -15.84 -10.28 31.84
C ALA A 397 -15.27 -11.19 32.95
N VAL A 398 -13.95 -11.40 32.94
CA VAL A 398 -13.24 -12.17 33.98
C VAL A 398 -13.32 -11.44 35.33
N ILE A 399 -13.12 -10.13 35.38
CA ILE A 399 -13.27 -9.33 36.63
C ILE A 399 -14.71 -9.43 37.18
N LEU A 400 -15.71 -9.31 36.30
CA LEU A 400 -17.12 -9.46 36.71
C LEU A 400 -17.41 -10.87 37.21
N MET A 401 -16.85 -11.90 36.60
CA MET A 401 -16.97 -13.28 37.04
C MET A 401 -16.32 -13.50 38.42
N ILE A 402 -15.13 -12.93 38.65
CA ILE A 402 -14.44 -12.99 39.95
C ILE A 402 -15.28 -12.30 41.03
N VAL A 403 -15.80 -11.11 40.74
CA VAL A 403 -16.68 -10.39 41.66
C VAL A 403 -17.93 -11.20 41.97
N PHE A 404 -18.54 -11.82 40.97
CA PHE A 404 -19.71 -12.71 41.16
C PHE A 404 -19.40 -13.91 42.04
N VAL A 405 -18.25 -14.58 41.81
CA VAL A 405 -17.80 -15.70 42.66
C VAL A 405 -17.55 -15.25 44.11
N VAL A 406 -16.90 -14.08 44.29
CA VAL A 406 -16.69 -13.51 45.66
C VAL A 406 -18.02 -13.23 46.35
N VAL A 407 -18.99 -12.64 45.65
CA VAL A 407 -20.33 -12.40 46.19
C VAL A 407 -21.02 -13.71 46.58
N LEU A 408 -20.94 -14.72 45.72
CA LEU A 408 -21.48 -16.06 46.03
C LEU A 408 -20.81 -16.68 47.28
N LEU A 409 -19.48 -16.58 47.40
CA LEU A 409 -18.75 -17.08 48.57
C LEU A 409 -19.15 -16.33 49.85
N VAL A 410 -19.33 -15.00 49.79
CA VAL A 410 -19.81 -14.21 50.94
C VAL A 410 -21.25 -14.58 51.32
N VAL A 411 -22.14 -14.77 50.36
CA VAL A 411 -23.51 -15.27 50.58
C VAL A 411 -23.50 -16.64 51.20
N PHE A 412 -22.66 -17.56 50.65
CA PHE A 412 -22.49 -18.89 51.17
C PHE A 412 -21.94 -18.92 52.60
N ASP A 413 -20.92 -18.07 52.92
CA ASP A 413 -20.38 -17.94 54.29
C ASP A 413 -21.40 -17.35 55.25
N MET A 414 -22.22 -16.36 54.82
CA MET A 414 -23.34 -15.86 55.60
C MET A 414 -24.40 -16.92 55.85
N MET A 415 -24.74 -17.75 54.86
CA MET A 415 -25.65 -18.88 55.01
C MET A 415 -25.08 -19.95 55.93
N ARG A 416 -23.79 -20.27 55.83
CA ARG A 416 -23.06 -21.20 56.69
C ARG A 416 -23.05 -20.74 58.12
N ARG A 417 -22.73 -19.46 58.40
CA ARG A 417 -22.76 -18.88 59.75
C ARG A 417 -24.17 -18.86 60.37
N LYS A 418 -25.23 -18.73 59.54
CA LYS A 418 -26.60 -18.89 59.97
C LYS A 418 -26.96 -20.35 60.29
N ALA A 419 -26.39 -21.30 59.55
CA ALA A 419 -26.61 -22.74 59.79
C ALA A 419 -25.81 -23.25 60.99
N GLU A 420 -24.55 -22.81 61.22
CA GLU A 420 -23.71 -23.19 62.36
C GLU A 420 -24.30 -22.74 63.71
N LYS A 421 -25.09 -21.66 63.74
CA LYS A 421 -25.82 -21.27 64.95
C LYS A 421 -26.96 -22.21 65.34
N ARG A 422 -27.27 -23.20 64.52
CA ARG A 422 -28.37 -24.17 64.74
C ARG A 422 -27.94 -25.61 65.18
N HIS A 423 -26.65 -26.00 64.97
CA HIS A 423 -26.17 -27.33 65.36
C HIS A 423 -24.65 -27.34 65.68
N PRO A 424 -24.24 -27.59 66.93
CA PRO A 424 -22.83 -27.70 67.33
C PRO A 424 -22.32 -29.13 67.06
N THR A 425 -21.80 -29.42 65.90
CA THR A 425 -21.14 -30.72 65.58
C THR A 425 -19.71 -30.52 65.03
N ALA A 426 -19.00 -29.54 65.57
CA ALA A 426 -17.71 -29.08 65.04
C ALA A 426 -16.49 -29.98 65.33
N GLY A 427 -16.63 -31.12 66.04
CA GLY A 427 -15.48 -31.89 66.49
C GLY A 427 -15.17 -33.20 65.71
N LEU A 428 -16.04 -33.64 64.82
CA LEU A 428 -15.92 -34.98 64.22
C LEU A 428 -15.20 -35.05 62.85
N PHE A 429 -14.94 -33.92 62.22
CA PHE A 429 -14.44 -33.88 60.82
C PHE A 429 -13.02 -33.27 60.62
N GLN A 430 -12.33 -32.86 61.70
CA GLN A 430 -10.96 -32.28 61.61
C GLN A 430 -9.95 -33.14 60.86
N PRO A 431 -9.91 -34.52 60.97
CA PRO A 431 -8.98 -35.31 60.21
C PRO A 431 -9.30 -35.36 58.70
N LEU A 432 -10.58 -35.21 58.32
CA LEU A 432 -11.04 -35.23 56.94
C LEU A 432 -10.77 -33.89 56.21
N GLU A 433 -10.84 -32.80 56.93
CA GLU A 433 -10.49 -31.47 56.38
C GLU A 433 -9.01 -31.34 56.09
N ALA A 434 -8.12 -31.81 56.98
CA ALA A 434 -6.68 -31.80 56.75
C ALA A 434 -6.24 -32.66 55.55
N TRP A 435 -6.94 -33.83 55.34
CA TRP A 435 -6.70 -34.68 54.16
C TRP A 435 -7.25 -34.01 52.88
N LYS A 436 -8.35 -33.31 52.94
CA LYS A 436 -8.95 -32.62 51.81
C LYS A 436 -8.14 -31.41 51.34
N GLU A 437 -7.54 -30.69 52.27
CA GLU A 437 -6.59 -29.59 51.98
C GLU A 437 -5.32 -30.07 51.28
N SER A 438 -4.71 -31.16 51.81
CA SER A 438 -3.52 -31.75 51.20
C SER A 438 -3.80 -32.35 49.81
N TYR A 439 -4.97 -32.92 49.58
CA TYR A 439 -5.38 -33.43 48.27
C TYR A 439 -5.67 -32.31 47.28
N ALA A 440 -6.31 -31.22 47.72
CA ALA A 440 -6.59 -30.03 46.88
C ALA A 440 -5.31 -29.36 46.42
N GLU A 441 -4.29 -29.20 47.28
CA GLU A 441 -2.96 -28.68 46.91
C GLU A 441 -2.23 -29.57 45.88
N HIS A 442 -2.37 -30.89 45.97
CA HIS A 442 -1.76 -31.78 44.98
C HIS A 442 -2.45 -31.75 43.63
N VAL A 443 -3.78 -31.63 43.58
CA VAL A 443 -4.55 -31.48 42.34
C VAL A 443 -4.23 -30.12 41.68
N GLN A 444 -4.19 -29.08 42.47
CA GLN A 444 -3.89 -27.72 41.95
C GLN A 444 -2.48 -27.64 41.33
N ARG A 445 -1.46 -28.24 41.96
CA ARG A 445 -0.11 -28.31 41.37
C ARG A 445 -0.03 -29.14 40.10
N GLN A 446 -0.87 -30.18 39.98
CA GLN A 446 -0.97 -30.96 38.71
C GLN A 446 -1.69 -30.19 37.60
N GLU A 447 -2.71 -29.42 37.93
CA GLU A 447 -3.44 -28.57 36.95
C GLU A 447 -2.56 -27.45 36.48
N GLU A 448 -1.84 -26.73 37.37
CA GLU A 448 -0.89 -25.66 37.01
C GLU A 448 0.25 -26.17 36.10
N ALA A 449 0.79 -27.37 36.40
CA ALA A 449 1.82 -27.99 35.55
C ALA A 449 1.27 -28.44 34.18
N HIS A 450 0.00 -28.82 34.12
CA HIS A 450 -0.63 -29.24 32.87
C HIS A 450 -0.96 -28.02 31.98
N GLU A 451 -1.43 -26.93 32.56
CA GLU A 451 -1.65 -25.66 31.87
C GLU A 451 -0.35 -25.07 31.31
N GLU A 452 0.75 -25.13 32.08
CA GLU A 452 2.05 -24.64 31.63
C GLU A 452 2.60 -25.46 30.44
N ILE A 453 2.41 -26.76 30.43
CA ILE A 453 2.79 -27.64 29.31
C ILE A 453 1.90 -27.37 28.09
N GLU A 454 0.61 -27.12 28.28
CA GLU A 454 -0.32 -26.84 27.20
C GLU A 454 -0.02 -25.48 26.55
N GLU A 455 0.34 -24.47 27.34
CA GLU A 455 0.78 -23.14 26.85
C GLU A 455 2.08 -23.21 26.07
N GLN A 456 3.08 -23.95 26.57
CA GLN A 456 4.35 -24.17 25.86
C GLN A 456 4.15 -24.93 24.55
N THR A 457 3.22 -25.90 24.52
CA THR A 457 2.90 -26.66 23.31
C THR A 457 2.23 -25.78 22.27
N LYS A 458 1.28 -24.91 22.66
CA LYS A 458 0.63 -23.94 21.77
C LYS A 458 1.61 -22.90 21.21
N LEU A 459 2.55 -22.41 22.04
CA LEU A 459 3.62 -21.51 21.62
C LEU A 459 4.57 -22.19 20.61
N ALA A 460 4.93 -23.44 20.84
CA ALA A 460 5.79 -24.20 19.93
C ALA A 460 5.08 -24.49 18.59
N GLU A 461 3.78 -24.80 18.59
CA GLU A 461 2.99 -24.95 17.37
C GLU A 461 2.87 -23.63 16.58
N LEU A 462 2.67 -22.51 17.24
CA LEU A 462 2.65 -21.17 16.60
C LEU A 462 4.00 -20.81 15.97
N HIS A 463 5.11 -21.12 16.65
CA HIS A 463 6.46 -20.93 16.09
C HIS A 463 6.73 -21.85 14.88
N LEU A 464 6.26 -23.09 14.91
CA LEU A 464 6.37 -24.02 13.78
C LEU A 464 5.53 -23.57 12.58
N LEU A 465 4.32 -23.06 12.80
CA LEU A 465 3.45 -22.53 11.76
C LEU A 465 4.06 -21.27 11.12
N ASN A 466 4.60 -20.35 11.90
CA ASN A 466 5.25 -19.14 11.43
C ASN A 466 6.54 -19.46 10.64
N ASN A 467 7.35 -20.41 11.10
CA ASN A 467 8.55 -20.84 10.38
C ASN A 467 8.21 -21.56 9.06
N LYS A 468 7.14 -22.37 9.02
CA LYS A 468 6.63 -22.95 7.78
C LYS A 468 6.15 -21.90 6.79
N LYS A 469 5.44 -20.85 7.26
CA LYS A 469 4.95 -19.75 6.42
C LYS A 469 6.12 -18.96 5.82
N ARG A 470 7.13 -18.62 6.61
CA ARG A 470 8.34 -17.88 6.19
C ARG A 470 9.19 -18.66 5.18
N ASN A 471 9.38 -19.96 5.39
CA ASN A 471 10.08 -20.83 4.45
C ASN A 471 9.35 -21.00 3.11
N LEU A 472 8.01 -21.02 3.13
CA LEU A 472 7.20 -21.09 1.92
C LEU A 472 7.27 -19.79 1.09
N GLU A 473 7.30 -18.63 1.75
CA GLU A 473 7.49 -17.34 1.07
C GLU A 473 8.86 -17.22 0.41
N GLN A 474 9.93 -17.59 1.10
CA GLN A 474 11.27 -17.57 0.52
C GLN A 474 11.40 -18.52 -0.68
N ARG A 475 10.81 -19.71 -0.60
CA ARG A 475 10.80 -20.65 -1.72
C ARG A 475 9.97 -20.16 -2.91
N ALA A 476 8.86 -19.48 -2.67
CA ALA A 476 8.05 -18.87 -3.74
C ALA A 476 8.81 -17.76 -4.47
N LYS A 477 9.55 -16.91 -3.75
CA LYS A 477 10.40 -15.87 -4.34
C LYS A 477 11.53 -16.46 -5.21
N ILE A 478 12.19 -17.50 -4.72
CA ILE A 478 13.25 -18.19 -5.48
C ILE A 478 12.66 -18.86 -6.72
N ALA A 479 11.48 -19.47 -6.61
CA ALA A 479 10.79 -20.08 -7.72
C ALA A 479 10.39 -19.05 -8.82
N LEU A 480 10.03 -17.82 -8.42
CA LEU A 480 9.74 -16.72 -9.35
C LEU A 480 10.97 -16.37 -10.18
N VAL A 481 12.07 -16.08 -9.51
CA VAL A 481 13.33 -15.72 -10.18
C VAL A 481 13.74 -16.83 -11.14
N ASN A 482 13.69 -18.07 -10.70
CA ASN A 482 14.08 -19.22 -11.52
C ASN A 482 13.12 -19.50 -12.70
N SER A 483 11.85 -19.10 -12.62
CA SER A 483 10.89 -19.30 -13.72
C SER A 483 10.95 -18.20 -14.78
N ILE A 484 11.35 -16.98 -14.41
CA ILE A 484 11.45 -15.84 -15.33
C ILE A 484 12.82 -15.79 -16.01
N THR A 485 13.90 -16.15 -15.32
CA THR A 485 15.28 -16.11 -15.83
C THR A 485 15.44 -16.76 -17.21
N PRO A 486 14.88 -17.96 -17.52
CA PRO A 486 15.01 -18.57 -18.84
C PRO A 486 14.37 -17.78 -19.97
N PHE A 487 13.31 -17.01 -19.70
CA PHE A 487 12.68 -16.15 -20.71
C PHE A 487 13.54 -14.92 -20.98
N ILE A 488 14.10 -14.33 -19.93
CA ILE A 488 15.03 -13.20 -20.04
C ILE A 488 16.28 -13.62 -20.84
N ASP A 489 16.87 -14.76 -20.55
CA ASP A 489 18.04 -15.27 -21.26
C ASP A 489 17.74 -15.49 -22.75
N ARG A 490 16.53 -15.97 -23.08
CA ARG A 490 16.10 -16.12 -24.49
C ARG A 490 15.89 -14.78 -25.17
N ILE A 491 15.25 -13.81 -24.49
CA ILE A 491 15.10 -12.46 -25.05
C ILE A 491 16.48 -11.87 -25.34
N ILE A 492 17.41 -11.97 -24.40
CA ILE A 492 18.78 -11.49 -24.57
C ILE A 492 19.46 -12.19 -25.77
N HIS A 493 19.26 -13.51 -25.93
CA HIS A 493 19.80 -14.27 -27.04
C HIS A 493 19.21 -13.79 -28.38
N GLU A 494 17.88 -13.63 -28.46
CA GLU A 494 17.22 -13.19 -29.71
C GLU A 494 17.58 -11.75 -30.07
N VAL A 495 17.71 -10.86 -29.07
CA VAL A 495 18.19 -9.49 -29.30
C VAL A 495 19.62 -9.45 -29.83
N ARG A 496 20.51 -10.32 -29.34
CA ARG A 496 21.87 -10.46 -29.90
C ARG A 496 21.87 -10.96 -31.36
N GLN A 497 21.00 -11.92 -31.67
CA GLN A 497 20.83 -12.45 -33.01
C GLN A 497 20.23 -11.40 -33.97
N LEU A 498 19.29 -10.56 -33.48
CA LEU A 498 18.74 -9.44 -34.24
C LEU A 498 19.81 -8.43 -34.73
N ARG A 499 20.84 -8.21 -33.91
CA ARG A 499 21.97 -7.31 -34.27
C ARG A 499 22.83 -7.85 -35.42
N GLN A 500 22.78 -9.14 -35.70
CA GLN A 500 23.60 -9.82 -36.70
C GLN A 500 22.80 -10.32 -37.92
N GLU A 501 21.47 -10.11 -37.91
CA GLU A 501 20.58 -10.60 -38.98
C GLU A 501 20.37 -9.50 -40.02
N ASP A 502 20.60 -9.80 -41.28
CA ASP A 502 20.42 -8.86 -42.39
C ASP A 502 19.08 -9.06 -43.15
N ASP A 503 18.39 -10.20 -42.94
CA ASP A 503 17.12 -10.52 -43.59
C ASP A 503 15.91 -9.88 -42.80
N GLU A 504 15.25 -8.92 -43.43
CA GLU A 504 14.11 -8.20 -42.86
C GLU A 504 12.93 -9.11 -42.47
N LYS A 505 12.72 -10.22 -43.19
CA LYS A 505 11.67 -11.18 -42.83
C LYS A 505 12.00 -11.93 -41.55
N ARG A 506 13.23 -12.35 -41.38
CA ARG A 506 13.71 -13.01 -40.16
C ARG A 506 13.79 -12.06 -39.00
N LYS A 507 14.12 -10.79 -39.21
CA LYS A 507 14.04 -9.74 -38.16
C LYS A 507 12.61 -9.61 -37.64
N SER A 508 11.62 -9.54 -38.54
CA SER A 508 10.20 -9.44 -38.15
C SER A 508 9.73 -10.66 -37.37
N GLU A 509 10.14 -11.87 -37.75
CA GLU A 509 9.83 -13.11 -37.05
C GLU A 509 10.45 -13.12 -35.64
N ARG A 510 11.69 -12.65 -35.47
CA ARG A 510 12.36 -12.52 -34.16
C ARG A 510 11.74 -11.46 -33.27
N PHE A 511 11.36 -10.31 -33.82
CA PHE A 511 10.62 -9.29 -33.06
C PHE A 511 9.29 -9.83 -32.54
N THR A 512 8.54 -10.56 -33.36
CA THR A 512 7.29 -11.22 -32.97
C THR A 512 7.54 -12.21 -31.82
N TYR A 513 8.61 -12.99 -31.92
CA TYR A 513 8.97 -13.95 -30.87
C TYR A 513 9.41 -13.31 -29.57
N ILE A 514 10.15 -12.19 -29.60
CA ILE A 514 10.52 -11.40 -28.41
C ILE A 514 9.26 -10.81 -27.73
N ALA A 515 8.32 -10.30 -28.52
CA ALA A 515 7.04 -9.81 -28.02
C ALA A 515 6.26 -10.94 -27.32
N GLU A 516 6.16 -12.12 -27.91
CA GLU A 516 5.52 -13.29 -27.29
C GLU A 516 6.21 -13.72 -25.98
N LEU A 517 7.55 -13.66 -25.90
CA LEU A 517 8.28 -13.97 -24.67
C LEU A 517 8.01 -12.93 -23.57
N THR A 518 7.90 -11.67 -23.94
CA THR A 518 7.59 -10.56 -23.00
C THR A 518 6.18 -10.67 -22.46
N ASP A 519 5.21 -10.99 -23.33
CA ASP A 519 3.82 -11.22 -22.91
C ASP A 519 3.73 -12.42 -21.95
N LYS A 520 4.47 -13.48 -22.20
CA LYS A 520 4.55 -14.63 -21.29
C LYS A 520 5.14 -14.26 -19.93
N ILE A 521 6.18 -13.45 -19.87
CA ILE A 521 6.75 -12.97 -18.60
C ILE A 521 5.70 -12.20 -17.80
N ASN A 522 4.97 -11.29 -18.43
CA ASN A 522 3.90 -10.50 -17.80
C ASN A 522 2.78 -11.40 -17.29
N GLU A 523 2.37 -12.39 -18.06
CA GLU A 523 1.35 -13.35 -17.66
C GLU A 523 1.80 -14.19 -16.45
N TYR A 524 3.04 -14.71 -16.46
CA TYR A 524 3.60 -15.44 -15.32
C TYR A 524 3.70 -14.57 -14.05
N ASN A 525 4.09 -13.32 -14.21
CA ASN A 525 4.19 -12.37 -13.09
C ASN A 525 2.83 -12.10 -12.45
N ASN A 526 1.80 -11.86 -13.27
CA ASN A 526 0.44 -11.63 -12.80
C ASN A 526 -0.14 -12.85 -12.06
N VAL A 527 0.05 -14.03 -12.64
CA VAL A 527 -0.45 -15.28 -12.02
C VAL A 527 0.24 -15.58 -10.72
N LEU A 528 1.55 -15.39 -10.64
CA LEU A 528 2.30 -15.65 -9.42
C LEU A 528 1.98 -14.63 -8.33
N THR A 529 1.79 -13.37 -8.69
CA THR A 529 1.35 -12.31 -7.77
C THR A 529 -0.02 -12.67 -7.17
N ASN A 530 -0.98 -13.08 -8.01
CA ASN A 530 -2.28 -13.54 -7.54
C ASN A 530 -2.19 -14.81 -6.68
N TRP A 531 -1.31 -15.75 -7.04
CA TRP A 531 -1.11 -16.96 -6.25
C TRP A 531 -0.51 -16.67 -4.86
N ILE A 532 0.48 -15.76 -4.78
CA ILE A 532 1.05 -15.31 -3.50
C ILE A 532 -0.03 -14.67 -2.64
N ARG A 533 -0.88 -13.81 -3.22
CA ARG A 533 -2.02 -13.17 -2.53
C ARG A 533 -3.05 -14.20 -2.04
N ILE A 534 -3.38 -15.19 -2.85
CA ILE A 534 -4.28 -16.29 -2.47
C ILE A 534 -3.71 -17.11 -1.30
N ARG A 535 -2.40 -17.37 -1.28
CA ARG A 535 -1.74 -18.11 -0.20
C ARG A 535 -1.60 -17.31 1.09
N GLN A 536 -1.50 -16.00 1.00
CA GLN A 536 -1.47 -15.09 2.15
C GLN A 536 -2.86 -14.88 2.78
N GLY A 537 -3.92 -15.43 2.17
CA GLY A 537 -5.30 -15.24 2.61
C GLY A 537 -5.90 -13.88 2.22
N GLN A 538 -5.21 -13.12 1.37
CA GLN A 538 -5.58 -11.77 0.97
C GLN A 538 -6.48 -11.70 -0.28
N LEU A 539 -6.75 -12.82 -0.95
CA LEU A 539 -7.62 -12.85 -2.14
C LEU A 539 -8.47 -14.13 -2.16
N ASP A 540 -9.76 -13.95 -2.38
CA ASP A 540 -10.69 -15.03 -2.66
C ASP A 540 -10.58 -15.48 -4.12
N LEU A 541 -10.84 -16.79 -4.38
CA LEU A 541 -10.92 -17.34 -5.72
C LEU A 541 -12.06 -16.66 -6.48
N ARG A 542 -11.76 -16.08 -7.64
CA ARG A 542 -12.76 -15.47 -8.52
C ARG A 542 -13.42 -16.54 -9.38
N ILE A 543 -14.45 -17.18 -8.80
CA ILE A 543 -15.14 -18.28 -9.46
C ILE A 543 -16.19 -17.72 -10.43
N GLU A 544 -15.98 -17.92 -11.72
CA GLU A 544 -16.91 -17.54 -12.78
C GLU A 544 -17.13 -18.69 -13.78
N SER A 545 -18.24 -18.65 -14.51
CA SER A 545 -18.50 -19.59 -15.60
C SER A 545 -18.05 -18.98 -16.91
N PHE A 546 -17.09 -19.64 -17.60
CA PHE A 546 -16.55 -19.14 -18.86
C PHE A 546 -16.31 -20.27 -19.86
N PRO A 547 -16.37 -19.98 -21.19
CA PRO A 547 -15.99 -20.93 -22.22
C PRO A 547 -14.48 -21.16 -22.25
N LEU A 548 -14.05 -22.40 -22.49
CA LEU A 548 -12.63 -22.76 -22.54
C LEU A 548 -11.93 -22.32 -23.83
N GLN A 549 -12.66 -22.16 -24.95
CA GLN A 549 -12.06 -21.84 -26.24
C GLN A 549 -11.13 -20.62 -26.22
N PRO A 550 -11.49 -19.46 -25.59
CA PRO A 550 -10.57 -18.32 -25.52
C PRO A 550 -9.24 -18.62 -24.80
N LEU A 551 -9.23 -19.55 -23.83
CA LEU A 551 -8.01 -19.98 -23.14
C LEU A 551 -7.17 -20.87 -24.06
N PHE A 552 -7.82 -21.75 -24.81
CA PHE A 552 -7.18 -22.62 -25.80
C PHE A 552 -6.58 -21.81 -26.95
N ASP A 553 -7.24 -20.73 -27.38
CA ASP A 553 -6.71 -19.80 -28.39
C ASP A 553 -5.42 -19.10 -27.88
N ILE A 554 -5.33 -18.75 -26.60
CA ILE A 554 -4.11 -18.19 -25.99
C ILE A 554 -2.99 -19.23 -25.99
N VAL A 555 -3.27 -20.49 -25.62
CA VAL A 555 -2.30 -21.57 -25.65
C VAL A 555 -1.84 -21.84 -27.08
N ALA A 556 -2.76 -21.79 -28.05
CA ALA A 556 -2.48 -21.99 -29.48
C ALA A 556 -1.55 -20.92 -30.09
N LYS A 557 -1.59 -19.67 -29.55
CA LYS A 557 -0.64 -18.62 -29.95
C LYS A 557 0.82 -18.99 -29.65
N GLY A 558 1.06 -19.86 -28.67
CA GLY A 558 2.38 -20.37 -28.34
C GLY A 558 2.97 -21.38 -29.36
N LYS A 559 2.30 -21.70 -30.48
CA LYS A 559 2.77 -22.70 -31.50
C LYS A 559 4.18 -22.46 -31.98
N MET A 560 4.60 -21.19 -32.12
CA MET A 560 5.95 -20.82 -32.54
C MET A 560 7.02 -21.37 -31.61
N SER A 561 6.80 -21.28 -30.29
CA SER A 561 7.76 -21.76 -29.28
C SER A 561 7.93 -23.31 -29.28
N PHE A 562 6.93 -24.04 -29.74
CA PHE A 562 6.99 -25.50 -29.94
C PHE A 562 7.67 -25.81 -31.27
N ALA A 563 7.31 -25.09 -32.33
CA ALA A 563 7.89 -25.26 -33.65
C ALA A 563 9.42 -25.04 -33.69
N LEU A 564 9.92 -24.04 -32.93
CA LEU A 564 11.37 -23.80 -32.77
C LEU A 564 12.11 -24.96 -32.11
N LYS A 565 11.41 -25.84 -31.39
CA LYS A 565 11.97 -27.10 -30.85
C LYS A 565 11.64 -28.31 -31.69
N GLY A 566 11.08 -28.14 -32.91
CA GLY A 566 10.65 -29.22 -33.80
C GLY A 566 9.42 -29.98 -33.29
N ILE A 567 8.66 -29.43 -32.33
CA ILE A 567 7.50 -30.08 -31.72
C ILE A 567 6.21 -29.54 -32.35
N THR A 568 5.27 -30.42 -32.66
CA THR A 568 3.94 -30.04 -33.14
C THR A 568 2.99 -29.84 -31.97
N LEU A 569 2.44 -28.61 -31.82
CA LEU A 569 1.37 -28.32 -30.86
C LEU A 569 0.01 -28.43 -31.55
N GLU A 570 -0.83 -29.33 -31.05
CA GLU A 570 -2.22 -29.51 -31.48
C GLU A 570 -3.14 -29.06 -30.34
N VAL A 571 -3.97 -28.03 -30.55
CA VAL A 571 -4.98 -27.57 -29.60
C VAL A 571 -6.34 -27.84 -30.23
N ALA A 572 -7.14 -28.67 -29.57
CA ALA A 572 -8.46 -29.06 -30.07
C ALA A 572 -9.48 -27.93 -29.83
N ASP A 573 -10.39 -27.73 -30.77
CA ASP A 573 -11.52 -26.83 -30.57
C ASP A 573 -12.47 -27.41 -29.54
N THR A 574 -13.06 -26.55 -28.71
CA THR A 574 -13.97 -26.94 -27.62
C THR A 574 -15.09 -25.94 -27.41
N ASP A 575 -16.31 -26.44 -27.19
CA ASP A 575 -17.50 -25.66 -26.79
C ASP A 575 -17.78 -25.72 -25.29
N VAL A 576 -16.88 -26.33 -24.54
CA VAL A 576 -17.08 -26.60 -23.11
C VAL A 576 -16.97 -25.34 -22.28
N VAL A 577 -17.95 -25.18 -21.35
CA VAL A 577 -17.97 -24.12 -20.35
C VAL A 577 -17.57 -24.71 -19.01
N VAL A 578 -16.67 -24.07 -18.29
CA VAL A 578 -16.21 -24.47 -16.94
C VAL A 578 -16.52 -23.39 -15.93
N LYS A 579 -16.71 -23.80 -14.68
CA LYS A 579 -16.88 -22.91 -13.53
C LYS A 579 -15.63 -22.94 -12.67
N ALA A 580 -14.78 -21.93 -12.82
CA ALA A 580 -13.47 -21.87 -12.15
C ALA A 580 -12.95 -20.42 -12.15
N ASP A 581 -11.76 -20.20 -11.62
CA ASP A 581 -11.01 -18.97 -11.82
C ASP A 581 -10.30 -19.00 -13.16
N LYS A 582 -10.66 -18.10 -14.06
CA LYS A 582 -10.21 -18.07 -15.44
C LYS A 582 -8.68 -17.93 -15.55
N THR A 583 -8.09 -17.06 -14.72
CA THR A 583 -6.65 -16.78 -14.72
C THR A 583 -5.84 -17.98 -14.22
N LEU A 584 -6.29 -18.61 -13.13
CA LEU A 584 -5.63 -19.78 -12.57
C LEU A 584 -5.79 -21.02 -13.47
N THR A 585 -6.93 -21.15 -14.16
CA THR A 585 -7.14 -22.22 -15.14
C THR A 585 -6.16 -22.08 -16.33
N LEU A 586 -6.02 -20.88 -16.89
CA LEU A 586 -5.05 -20.62 -17.95
C LEU A 586 -3.62 -20.90 -17.48
N PHE A 587 -3.26 -20.50 -16.28
CA PHE A 587 -1.95 -20.79 -15.71
C PHE A 587 -1.66 -22.29 -15.63
N MET A 588 -2.61 -23.09 -15.13
CA MET A 588 -2.43 -24.54 -15.04
C MET A 588 -2.22 -25.16 -16.42
N ILE A 589 -3.02 -24.75 -17.40
CA ILE A 589 -2.90 -25.26 -18.78
C ILE A 589 -1.54 -24.89 -19.38
N ASN A 590 -1.12 -23.62 -19.26
CA ASN A 590 0.18 -23.17 -19.75
C ASN A 590 1.35 -23.88 -19.06
N THR A 591 1.26 -24.10 -17.74
CA THR A 591 2.29 -24.82 -16.97
C THR A 591 2.43 -26.27 -17.44
N LEU A 592 1.33 -26.95 -17.73
CA LEU A 592 1.32 -28.31 -18.25
C LEU A 592 1.86 -28.36 -19.68
N ALA A 593 1.45 -27.42 -20.55
CA ALA A 593 1.92 -27.32 -21.92
C ALA A 593 3.43 -27.03 -22.01
N ASP A 594 3.95 -26.13 -21.17
CA ASP A 594 5.40 -25.86 -21.12
C ASP A 594 6.21 -27.04 -20.58
N ASN A 595 5.68 -27.81 -19.62
CA ASN A 595 6.28 -29.04 -19.16
C ASN A 595 6.31 -30.10 -20.32
N ALA A 596 5.19 -30.25 -21.01
CA ALA A 596 5.10 -31.14 -22.19
C ALA A 596 6.13 -30.75 -23.23
N ARG A 597 6.25 -29.46 -23.58
CA ARG A 597 7.27 -28.94 -24.50
C ARG A 597 8.70 -29.24 -24.04
N LYS A 598 8.95 -29.10 -22.70
CA LYS A 598 10.30 -29.33 -22.16
C LYS A 598 10.75 -30.75 -22.29
N PHE A 599 9.88 -31.71 -22.03
CA PHE A 599 10.20 -33.15 -21.97
C PHE A 599 9.92 -33.91 -23.25
N THR A 600 9.39 -33.25 -24.30
CA THR A 600 9.21 -33.82 -25.62
C THR A 600 10.43 -33.54 -26.49
N SER A 601 10.92 -34.54 -27.21
CA SER A 601 12.03 -34.46 -28.14
C SER A 601 11.60 -33.87 -29.50
N ASP A 602 12.57 -33.49 -30.32
CA ASP A 602 12.36 -33.07 -31.71
C ASP A 602 11.54 -34.11 -32.50
N GLY A 603 10.62 -33.66 -33.33
CA GLY A 603 9.66 -34.49 -34.06
C GLY A 603 8.47 -34.99 -33.22
N GLY A 604 8.40 -34.65 -31.93
CA GLY A 604 7.31 -35.05 -31.06
C GLY A 604 6.06 -34.17 -31.19
N LYS A 605 5.00 -34.58 -30.49
CA LYS A 605 3.70 -33.90 -30.50
C LYS A 605 3.23 -33.59 -29.06
N VAL A 606 2.58 -32.45 -28.91
CA VAL A 606 1.85 -32.07 -27.69
C VAL A 606 0.43 -31.75 -28.09
N ARG A 607 -0.55 -32.35 -27.38
CA ARG A 607 -1.98 -32.16 -27.64
C ARG A 607 -2.68 -31.63 -26.38
N VAL A 608 -3.46 -30.58 -26.57
CA VAL A 608 -4.32 -30.00 -25.54
C VAL A 608 -5.78 -30.16 -25.93
N GLU A 609 -6.57 -30.80 -25.09
CA GLU A 609 -7.98 -31.05 -25.36
C GLU A 609 -8.82 -30.96 -24.08
N ALA A 610 -10.12 -30.74 -24.22
CA ALA A 610 -11.08 -30.77 -23.14
C ALA A 610 -12.22 -31.74 -23.43
N LEU A 611 -12.53 -32.61 -22.46
CA LEU A 611 -13.59 -33.58 -22.55
C LEU A 611 -14.63 -33.35 -21.43
N ARG A 612 -15.89 -33.30 -21.82
CA ARG A 612 -17.00 -33.19 -20.85
C ARG A 612 -17.45 -34.58 -20.44
N THR A 613 -17.36 -34.87 -19.14
CA THR A 613 -17.97 -36.08 -18.55
C THR A 613 -19.33 -35.71 -17.93
N GLN A 614 -20.00 -36.69 -17.30
CA GLN A 614 -21.29 -36.43 -16.64
C GLN A 614 -21.17 -35.55 -15.39
N GLU A 615 -20.03 -35.59 -14.71
CA GLU A 615 -19.83 -34.94 -13.41
C GLU A 615 -18.81 -33.80 -13.45
N TYR A 616 -17.87 -33.81 -14.40
CA TYR A 616 -16.80 -32.80 -14.48
C TYR A 616 -16.34 -32.58 -15.92
N VAL A 617 -15.51 -31.57 -16.09
CA VAL A 617 -14.76 -31.30 -17.31
C VAL A 617 -13.31 -31.70 -17.09
N GLU A 618 -12.78 -32.56 -17.95
CA GLU A 618 -11.37 -32.94 -17.96
C GLU A 618 -10.64 -32.13 -19.02
N ILE A 619 -9.60 -31.38 -18.59
CA ILE A 619 -8.67 -30.70 -19.48
C ILE A 619 -7.38 -31.49 -19.45
N SER A 620 -6.97 -32.02 -20.60
CA SER A 620 -5.78 -32.84 -20.71
C SER A 620 -4.71 -32.20 -21.59
N VAL A 621 -3.47 -32.40 -21.18
CA VAL A 621 -2.27 -32.07 -21.96
C VAL A 621 -1.47 -33.36 -22.12
N ALA A 622 -1.46 -33.91 -23.32
CA ALA A 622 -0.76 -35.15 -23.66
C ALA A 622 0.49 -34.84 -24.50
N ASP A 623 1.61 -35.47 -24.18
CA ASP A 623 2.85 -35.36 -24.90
C ASP A 623 3.42 -36.72 -25.33
N THR A 624 4.29 -36.71 -26.31
CA THR A 624 5.02 -37.90 -26.79
C THR A 624 6.48 -37.91 -26.29
N GLY A 625 6.70 -37.31 -25.12
CA GLY A 625 8.02 -37.16 -24.52
C GLY A 625 8.57 -38.42 -23.86
N ILE A 626 9.57 -38.23 -23.00
CA ILE A 626 10.31 -39.32 -22.35
C ILE A 626 9.47 -40.12 -21.35
N GLY A 627 8.33 -39.55 -20.88
CA GLY A 627 7.49 -40.10 -19.82
C GLY A 627 8.15 -40.04 -18.43
N MET A 628 7.51 -40.66 -17.46
CA MET A 628 7.98 -40.73 -16.07
C MET A 628 7.98 -42.20 -15.60
N ASP A 629 8.96 -42.60 -14.82
CA ASP A 629 8.94 -43.94 -14.22
C ASP A 629 7.94 -44.02 -13.05
N GLU A 630 7.60 -45.22 -12.57
CA GLU A 630 6.62 -45.41 -11.51
C GLU A 630 7.03 -44.76 -10.18
N ARG A 631 8.35 -44.64 -9.90
CA ARG A 631 8.87 -43.97 -8.70
C ARG A 631 8.75 -42.46 -8.84
N GLN A 632 9.05 -41.91 -10.01
CA GLN A 632 8.90 -40.48 -10.31
C GLN A 632 7.43 -40.07 -10.23
N LEU A 633 6.50 -40.91 -10.74
CA LEU A 633 5.06 -40.66 -10.64
C LEU A 633 4.55 -40.68 -9.17
N ALA A 634 5.02 -41.65 -8.36
CA ALA A 634 4.62 -41.76 -6.96
C ALA A 634 5.10 -40.57 -6.11
N HIS A 635 6.30 -40.03 -6.42
CA HIS A 635 6.92 -38.95 -5.66
C HIS A 635 6.87 -37.58 -6.34
N LEU A 636 6.02 -37.42 -7.37
CA LEU A 636 5.92 -36.20 -8.20
C LEU A 636 5.65 -34.94 -7.39
N PHE A 637 5.03 -35.08 -6.23
CA PHE A 637 4.66 -33.98 -5.32
C PHE A 637 5.42 -34.00 -3.99
N ASP A 638 6.41 -34.89 -3.83
CA ASP A 638 7.21 -34.94 -2.61
C ASP A 638 8.34 -33.89 -2.62
N HIS A 639 8.60 -33.31 -1.47
CA HIS A 639 9.51 -32.17 -1.30
C HIS A 639 11.01 -32.53 -1.33
N LYS A 640 11.39 -33.76 -1.66
CA LYS A 640 12.81 -34.13 -1.68
C LYS A 640 13.35 -34.07 -3.11
N PRO A 641 14.43 -33.29 -3.36
CA PRO A 641 15.19 -33.46 -4.58
C PRO A 641 15.77 -34.87 -4.60
N ILE A 642 15.46 -35.66 -5.60
CA ILE A 642 16.11 -36.96 -5.84
C ILE A 642 17.58 -36.61 -6.20
N SER A 643 18.49 -36.70 -5.24
CA SER A 643 19.92 -36.71 -5.50
C SER A 643 20.29 -38.11 -6.01
N ASP A 644 20.70 -38.22 -7.25
CA ASP A 644 21.38 -39.43 -7.74
C ASP A 644 22.67 -39.62 -6.93
N GLU A 645 23.03 -40.87 -6.66
CA GLU A 645 24.17 -41.29 -5.81
C GLU A 645 25.57 -40.80 -6.32
N HIS A 646 25.63 -39.98 -7.36
CA HIS A 646 26.89 -39.52 -7.98
C HIS A 646 27.07 -38.00 -8.07
N GLY A 647 26.39 -37.20 -7.23
CA GLY A 647 26.80 -35.82 -6.90
C GLY A 647 27.00 -34.84 -8.08
N VAL A 648 26.59 -35.12 -9.31
CA VAL A 648 26.72 -34.22 -10.45
C VAL A 648 25.40 -33.52 -10.70
N LEU A 649 25.35 -32.21 -10.43
CA LEU A 649 24.27 -31.31 -10.82
C LEU A 649 24.24 -31.25 -12.35
N GLN A 650 23.35 -32.03 -12.98
CA GLN A 650 23.07 -31.86 -14.40
C GLN A 650 22.30 -30.57 -14.64
N GLU A 651 22.91 -29.62 -15.33
CA GLU A 651 22.26 -28.44 -15.89
C GLU A 651 21.04 -28.86 -16.73
N GLY A 652 19.84 -28.51 -16.27
CA GLY A 652 18.59 -28.74 -17.00
C GLY A 652 17.43 -29.35 -16.21
N LYS A 653 17.58 -29.81 -14.97
CA LYS A 653 16.47 -30.38 -14.19
C LYS A 653 15.56 -29.27 -13.64
N SER A 654 14.32 -29.24 -14.12
CA SER A 654 13.22 -28.40 -13.63
C SER A 654 12.89 -28.77 -12.20
N HIS A 655 12.83 -27.79 -11.31
CA HIS A 655 12.62 -27.94 -9.87
C HIS A 655 11.19 -28.29 -9.45
N GLY A 656 10.39 -28.99 -10.26
CA GLY A 656 9.06 -29.51 -9.88
C GLY A 656 8.01 -28.48 -9.40
N PHE A 657 8.35 -27.21 -9.29
CA PHE A 657 7.51 -26.17 -8.71
C PHE A 657 6.25 -25.87 -9.51
N GLY A 658 6.27 -25.99 -10.83
CA GLY A 658 5.09 -25.74 -11.67
C GLY A 658 3.94 -26.69 -11.33
N LEU A 659 4.23 -27.97 -11.26
CA LEU A 659 3.24 -29.03 -10.96
C LEU A 659 2.74 -28.92 -9.50
N MET A 660 3.62 -28.58 -8.57
CA MET A 660 3.24 -28.31 -7.18
C MET A 660 2.31 -27.11 -7.04
N ASN A 661 2.52 -26.07 -7.83
CA ASN A 661 1.64 -24.91 -7.87
C ASN A 661 0.25 -25.30 -8.39
N CYS A 662 0.17 -26.09 -9.45
CA CYS A 662 -1.09 -26.63 -9.96
C CYS A 662 -1.82 -27.45 -8.87
N LYS A 663 -1.12 -28.32 -8.15
CA LYS A 663 -1.69 -29.06 -7.02
C LYS A 663 -2.19 -28.13 -5.90
N GLY A 664 -1.40 -27.11 -5.54
CA GLY A 664 -1.79 -26.13 -4.51
C GLY A 664 -3.05 -25.32 -4.88
N ILE A 665 -3.22 -24.99 -6.15
CA ILE A 665 -4.43 -24.34 -6.67
C ILE A 665 -5.63 -25.32 -6.54
N ILE A 666 -5.50 -26.56 -6.97
CA ILE A 666 -6.55 -27.57 -6.85
C ILE A 666 -6.94 -27.82 -5.39
N ASP A 667 -5.96 -27.93 -4.49
CA ASP A 667 -6.21 -28.10 -3.04
C ASP A 667 -6.95 -26.90 -2.42
N LYS A 668 -6.71 -25.68 -2.93
CA LYS A 668 -7.45 -24.49 -2.52
C LYS A 668 -8.90 -24.54 -3.02
N TYR A 669 -9.15 -24.98 -4.27
CA TYR A 669 -10.51 -25.18 -4.77
C TYR A 669 -11.30 -26.14 -3.89
N LYS A 670 -10.72 -27.30 -3.54
CA LYS A 670 -11.36 -28.28 -2.65
C LYS A 670 -11.75 -27.72 -1.29
N LYS A 671 -10.94 -26.80 -0.74
CA LYS A 671 -11.20 -26.16 0.56
C LYS A 671 -12.24 -25.04 0.48
N THR A 672 -12.46 -24.45 -0.68
CA THR A 672 -13.33 -23.28 -0.83
C THR A 672 -14.80 -23.64 -0.89
N SER A 673 -15.17 -24.78 -1.48
CA SER A 673 -16.57 -25.21 -1.59
C SER A 673 -16.68 -26.72 -1.87
N GLN A 674 -17.73 -27.35 -1.34
CA GLN A 674 -18.08 -28.74 -1.65
C GLN A 674 -18.33 -28.99 -3.15
N LEU A 675 -18.71 -27.95 -3.92
CA LEU A 675 -18.86 -28.03 -5.38
C LEU A 675 -17.56 -28.40 -6.09
N PHE A 676 -16.41 -28.13 -5.48
CA PHE A 676 -15.09 -28.45 -6.03
C PHE A 676 -14.43 -29.68 -5.38
N ALA A 677 -15.17 -30.48 -4.63
CA ALA A 677 -14.65 -31.69 -3.99
C ALA A 677 -14.11 -32.70 -5.02
N CYS A 678 -14.70 -32.74 -6.20
CA CYS A 678 -14.27 -33.61 -7.32
C CYS A 678 -13.09 -33.05 -8.12
N CYS A 679 -12.67 -31.77 -7.94
CA CYS A 679 -11.52 -31.22 -8.60
C CYS A 679 -10.26 -32.06 -8.30
N GLY A 680 -9.49 -32.38 -9.31
CA GLY A 680 -8.28 -33.19 -9.17
C GLY A 680 -7.27 -32.87 -10.26
N ILE A 681 -6.04 -33.30 -10.05
CA ILE A 681 -4.99 -33.33 -11.06
C ILE A 681 -4.43 -34.73 -11.09
N HIS A 682 -4.36 -35.32 -12.28
CA HIS A 682 -3.91 -36.67 -12.49
C HIS A 682 -2.81 -36.73 -13.55
N TYR A 683 -1.83 -37.59 -13.35
CA TYR A 683 -0.73 -37.82 -14.28
C TYR A 683 -0.65 -39.31 -14.58
N SER A 684 -0.51 -39.65 -15.85
CA SER A 684 -0.41 -41.03 -16.28
C SER A 684 0.53 -41.17 -17.51
N ASN A 685 1.20 -42.33 -17.63
CA ASN A 685 1.88 -42.73 -18.86
C ASN A 685 0.96 -43.65 -19.64
N THR A 686 0.63 -43.28 -20.86
CA THR A 686 0.03 -44.19 -21.82
C THR A 686 1.14 -45.08 -22.42
N ARG A 687 1.19 -46.38 -22.08
CA ARG A 687 2.07 -47.33 -22.76
C ARG A 687 1.68 -47.36 -24.25
N ARG A 688 2.59 -47.01 -25.12
CA ARG A 688 2.44 -47.32 -26.55
C ARG A 688 2.21 -48.81 -26.65
N GLY A 689 1.01 -49.24 -27.06
CA GLY A 689 0.75 -50.59 -27.42
C GLY A 689 1.72 -50.99 -28.53
N LYS A 690 2.51 -52.05 -28.31
CA LYS A 690 3.16 -52.74 -29.38
C LYS A 690 2.05 -53.29 -30.29
N SER A 691 1.77 -52.64 -31.42
CA SER A 691 1.03 -53.31 -32.51
C SER A 691 1.87 -54.49 -32.95
N GLN A 692 1.32 -55.66 -32.83
CA GLN A 692 1.73 -56.85 -33.57
C GLN A 692 1.57 -56.63 -35.06
#